data_d4e5980a8a40a55dc54b93b6166b5cc9
#
_entry.id   d4e5980a8a40a55dc54b93b6166b5cc9
#
_cell.length_a   1.000
_cell.length_b   1.000
_cell.length_c   1.000
_cell.angle_alpha   90.00
_cell.angle_beta   90.00
_cell.angle_gamma   90.00
#
_symmetry.space_group_name_H-M   'P 1'
#
loop_
_entity.id
_entity.type
_entity.pdbx_description
1 polymer ?
#
loop_
_entity_poly.entity_id
_entity_poly.type
_entity_poly.pdbx_seq_one_letter_code
_entity_poly.pdbx_strand_id
1 'polypeptide(L)'
;MNYNERSHAIDLITEINSYLKDVNLKIKKAGGETTLKNNSEIHGKTRKILFPDLLLFGDENKSTLMQGWEIKLPDVEVSDETFINDAIYKAEVMNLNSTILWNFKEIVLYVKNKDGWKIHKKWNDLIIINNRDDVVKHKELWIAFLKDKFLVELNMYFQNGKITTKPLYEITDNIIAFLINDFKKNVGSFLKENAKHNLEIQAYIKKWWSFSEKEFLADENDPFVAYAKTILLSWITRITFAHVISKTHNKAQLLNVLDKNTTPEQLNNLFQEITEESDFYTIFQKQKYDELIPDDVWKTILDFNTFLIDKLLTHQVLQNLLEQTVDRYKREIIGQFTTPEKLAKLLVKMTVKNLNSPILDPCCGTGTIPKQVRSYMQSLDISESNIHNNIWASDKMNMALQITNLALTSTESMNHINKIFQKNIFDLNSEQKITFTSPSDGSQLNLQIPRYTNILSNLPFIPFEIIDESDKEKISSIRLKIKDDSEGKIQLSKKSDYYYYIIIYLHSLLDDSGRIGLILSNSWLATDSGRELFKAISFYYDIESITISGKGKWFFNANVMSSILILNKKHTNEKSERIIQFIMIKDNINDLTNDEIDIISRDYLLGESSDYYNKSSYSMNEIESFLSKNISLNSMFFDISWIHKVEKIILPLNNLFKVIRGMRRGWDPLFYLPKDNDVEEEYLVPVLKSARNIKSFYAKPDGTAFCCSKTKDELKAINHQGALNWINKFESSVNKTGKPLREVLAKSNLKWYEMKPDNSLAEFITSINPGQRIFWSKLDKPSFINQRLIGLNIISSDKYSKDLMLALLNSILGLFFIEASGFGRGLGALDLQKNNIEKSYVLNPDLLSNHQINLIINSFKNLGDNIPKDIRNSIIDPKRVEFDKTVLKCFGLEEIYLEIRKSFLYMINTRLSVNN
;
A
#
# COMPACT_ATOMS: atom_id res chain seq x y z
N MET A 1 27.48 -51.35 -7.60
CA MET A 1 26.95 -50.07 -6.99
C MET A 1 25.45 -50.11 -7.21
N ASN A 2 24.65 -50.02 -6.15
CA ASN A 2 23.18 -49.90 -6.33
C ASN A 2 22.88 -48.49 -6.81
N TYR A 3 22.67 -48.33 -8.13
CA TYR A 3 22.16 -47.11 -8.71
C TYR A 3 20.75 -46.86 -8.20
N ASN A 4 20.52 -45.72 -7.59
CA ASN A 4 19.21 -45.25 -7.11
C ASN A 4 18.78 -43.95 -7.83
N GLU A 5 17.55 -43.48 -7.60
CA GLU A 5 16.99 -42.25 -8.21
C GLU A 5 17.97 -41.07 -8.15
N ARG A 6 18.65 -40.94 -7.05
CA ARG A 6 19.60 -39.86 -6.77
C ARG A 6 20.87 -39.93 -7.63
N SER A 7 21.39 -41.17 -7.87
CA SER A 7 22.56 -41.36 -8.75
C SER A 7 22.23 -40.90 -10.17
N HIS A 8 21.03 -41.20 -10.65
CA HIS A 8 20.58 -40.85 -11.99
C HIS A 8 20.26 -39.33 -12.11
N ALA A 9 19.77 -38.67 -11.04
CA ALA A 9 19.64 -37.25 -11.02
C ALA A 9 20.99 -36.52 -11.14
N ILE A 10 22.03 -37.03 -10.46
CA ILE A 10 23.42 -36.53 -10.60
C ILE A 10 23.95 -36.72 -12.02
N ASP A 11 23.69 -37.87 -12.62
CA ASP A 11 24.05 -38.14 -14.02
C ASP A 11 23.38 -37.11 -14.95
N LEU A 12 22.07 -36.88 -14.80
CA LEU A 12 21.33 -35.89 -15.59
C LEU A 12 21.91 -34.47 -15.42
N ILE A 13 22.16 -34.03 -14.19
CA ILE A 13 22.77 -32.73 -13.92
C ILE A 13 24.12 -32.59 -14.59
N THR A 14 24.96 -33.65 -14.52
CA THR A 14 26.30 -33.67 -15.13
C THR A 14 26.20 -33.55 -16.64
N GLU A 15 25.33 -34.32 -17.28
CA GLU A 15 25.16 -34.32 -18.73
C GLU A 15 24.55 -33.02 -19.26
N ILE A 16 23.59 -32.43 -18.54
CA ILE A 16 23.02 -31.12 -18.87
C ILE A 16 24.14 -30.06 -18.81
N ASN A 17 24.87 -29.97 -17.69
CA ASN A 17 25.92 -28.96 -17.52
C ASN A 17 27.09 -29.16 -18.54
N SER A 18 27.39 -30.41 -18.94
CA SER A 18 28.35 -30.64 -20.00
C SER A 18 27.84 -30.11 -21.36
N TYR A 19 26.59 -30.36 -21.70
CA TYR A 19 25.99 -29.90 -22.95
C TYR A 19 25.86 -28.37 -23.02
N LEU A 20 25.48 -27.72 -21.91
CA LEU A 20 25.31 -26.26 -21.85
C LEU A 20 26.62 -25.48 -22.08
N LYS A 21 27.79 -26.08 -21.94
CA LYS A 21 29.07 -25.43 -22.26
C LYS A 21 29.26 -25.20 -23.77
N ASP A 22 28.66 -26.09 -24.57
CA ASP A 22 28.88 -26.11 -26.03
C ASP A 22 27.73 -25.42 -26.80
N VAL A 23 26.60 -25.09 -26.12
CA VAL A 23 25.40 -24.54 -26.76
C VAL A 23 24.91 -23.29 -26.05
N ASN A 24 24.34 -22.36 -26.81
CA ASN A 24 23.80 -21.12 -26.26
C ASN A 24 22.28 -21.20 -26.11
N LEU A 25 21.78 -21.79 -25.01
CA LEU A 25 20.37 -21.82 -24.63
C LEU A 25 20.05 -20.75 -23.58
N LYS A 26 18.72 -20.47 -23.33
CA LYS A 26 18.29 -19.69 -22.16
C LYS A 26 18.60 -20.41 -20.84
N ILE A 27 18.57 -21.74 -20.84
CA ILE A 27 19.03 -22.55 -19.73
C ILE A 27 20.56 -22.43 -19.68
N LYS A 28 21.12 -22.04 -18.53
CA LYS A 28 22.58 -21.85 -18.37
C LYS A 28 23.19 -22.84 -17.39
N LYS A 29 22.41 -23.34 -16.43
CA LYS A 29 22.92 -24.23 -15.39
C LYS A 29 21.88 -25.22 -14.94
N ALA A 30 22.30 -26.43 -14.59
CA ALA A 30 21.51 -27.39 -13.83
C ALA A 30 22.13 -27.58 -12.44
N GLY A 31 21.27 -27.78 -11.43
CA GLY A 31 21.68 -28.11 -10.05
C GLY A 31 20.66 -29.04 -9.42
N GLY A 32 20.91 -29.51 -8.22
CA GLY A 32 19.99 -30.39 -7.49
C GLY A 32 20.59 -30.80 -6.15
N GLU A 33 19.96 -31.77 -5.48
CA GLU A 33 20.38 -32.28 -4.18
C GLU A 33 21.71 -33.07 -4.29
N THR A 34 22.84 -32.40 -4.52
CA THR A 34 24.15 -33.03 -4.80
C THR A 34 24.97 -33.34 -3.55
N THR A 35 24.55 -32.92 -2.34
CA THR A 35 25.52 -32.81 -1.24
C THR A 35 25.27 -33.71 -0.03
N LEU A 36 24.33 -34.62 0.00
CA LEU A 36 24.10 -35.42 1.20
C LEU A 36 24.35 -36.91 0.99
N LYS A 37 25.55 -37.38 1.32
CA LYS A 37 25.87 -38.79 1.54
C LYS A 37 25.17 -39.25 2.83
N ASN A 38 24.34 -40.22 2.73
CA ASN A 38 24.07 -41.38 3.58
C ASN A 38 22.58 -41.69 3.76
N ASN A 39 22.33 -42.98 3.63
CA ASN A 39 21.09 -43.73 3.82
C ASN A 39 20.46 -43.48 5.19
N SER A 40 19.15 -43.34 5.21
CA SER A 40 18.34 -44.02 6.22
C SER A 40 16.93 -44.19 5.74
N GLU A 41 16.57 -45.44 5.43
CA GLU A 41 15.22 -45.93 5.52
C GLU A 41 14.79 -45.80 6.98
N ILE A 42 13.82 -44.93 7.27
CA ILE A 42 13.11 -44.94 8.53
C ILE A 42 11.66 -45.25 8.26
N HIS A 43 11.21 -46.35 8.86
CA HIS A 43 9.86 -46.86 8.77
C HIS A 43 8.77 -45.83 9.11
N GLY A 44 7.77 -45.74 8.20
CA GLY A 44 6.40 -45.55 8.64
C GLY A 44 5.78 -44.17 8.58
N LYS A 45 6.34 -43.11 7.91
CA LYS A 45 5.59 -41.95 7.36
C LYS A 45 6.42 -41.27 6.29
N THR A 46 5.89 -41.15 5.08
CA THR A 46 6.53 -40.43 3.97
C THR A 46 6.72 -38.96 4.31
N ARG A 47 7.97 -38.59 4.51
CA ARG A 47 8.38 -37.19 4.70
C ARG A 47 8.22 -36.47 3.34
N LYS A 48 7.50 -35.32 3.31
CA LYS A 48 7.44 -34.46 2.14
C LYS A 48 8.77 -33.72 2.02
N ILE A 49 9.54 -33.98 0.97
CA ILE A 49 10.73 -33.22 0.61
C ILE A 49 10.25 -31.94 -0.10
N LEU A 50 10.81 -30.77 0.27
CA LEU A 50 10.36 -29.47 -0.28
C LEU A 50 10.89 -29.15 -1.67
N PHE A 51 12.00 -29.78 -2.09
CA PHE A 51 12.73 -29.39 -3.29
C PHE A 51 12.71 -30.52 -4.33
N PRO A 52 12.63 -30.18 -5.64
CA PRO A 52 12.78 -31.13 -6.73
C PRO A 52 14.15 -31.76 -6.77
N ASP A 53 14.24 -32.95 -7.39
CA ASP A 53 15.49 -33.67 -7.57
C ASP A 53 16.50 -32.94 -8.45
N LEU A 54 16.00 -32.16 -9.43
CA LEU A 54 16.80 -31.36 -10.35
C LEU A 54 16.18 -29.95 -10.54
N LEU A 55 17.03 -28.94 -10.57
CA LEU A 55 16.68 -27.53 -10.80
C LEU A 55 17.41 -26.99 -12.03
N LEU A 56 16.70 -26.22 -12.88
CA LEU A 56 17.28 -25.49 -14.01
C LEU A 56 17.35 -24.00 -13.71
N PHE A 57 18.46 -23.37 -14.11
CA PHE A 57 18.75 -21.96 -13.89
C PHE A 57 19.02 -21.23 -15.21
N GLY A 58 18.64 -19.94 -15.28
CA GLY A 58 18.83 -19.04 -16.42
C GLY A 58 20.18 -18.30 -16.43
N ASP A 59 21.02 -18.50 -15.41
CA ASP A 59 22.32 -17.88 -15.27
C ASP A 59 23.31 -18.77 -14.53
N GLU A 60 24.64 -18.54 -14.72
CA GLU A 60 25.72 -19.31 -14.09
C GLU A 60 25.78 -19.16 -12.56
N ASN A 61 25.27 -18.03 -12.03
CA ASN A 61 25.27 -17.73 -10.61
C ASN A 61 24.07 -18.31 -9.88
N LYS A 62 23.18 -19.03 -10.59
CA LYS A 62 21.94 -19.62 -10.06
C LYS A 62 21.00 -18.58 -9.42
N SER A 63 21.01 -17.32 -9.92
CA SER A 63 20.17 -16.24 -9.41
C SER A 63 18.77 -16.22 -10.00
N THR A 64 18.53 -16.97 -11.09
CA THR A 64 17.24 -17.07 -11.79
C THR A 64 16.85 -18.53 -11.93
N LEU A 65 15.81 -18.96 -11.21
CA LEU A 65 15.27 -20.32 -11.32
C LEU A 65 14.27 -20.40 -12.48
N MET A 66 14.40 -21.44 -13.26
CA MET A 66 13.57 -21.68 -14.43
C MET A 66 12.53 -22.77 -14.21
N GLN A 67 12.96 -23.93 -13.69
CA GLN A 67 12.10 -25.10 -13.55
C GLN A 67 12.65 -26.10 -12.53
N GLY A 68 11.75 -26.86 -11.90
CA GLY A 68 12.06 -28.04 -11.10
C GLY A 68 11.63 -29.34 -11.79
N TRP A 69 12.44 -30.38 -11.69
CA TRP A 69 12.15 -31.70 -12.22
C TRP A 69 12.10 -32.73 -11.10
N GLU A 70 11.10 -33.56 -11.14
CA GLU A 70 10.95 -34.72 -10.26
C GLU A 70 11.32 -36.00 -11.04
N ILE A 71 12.20 -36.82 -10.48
CA ILE A 71 12.80 -37.97 -11.15
C ILE A 71 12.42 -39.22 -10.40
N LYS A 72 11.94 -40.22 -11.14
CA LYS A 72 11.68 -41.57 -10.65
C LYS A 72 12.36 -42.60 -11.54
N LEU A 73 12.38 -43.84 -11.06
CA LEU A 73 12.80 -44.97 -11.87
C LEU A 73 11.61 -45.51 -12.71
N PRO A 74 11.85 -46.27 -13.77
CA PRO A 74 10.80 -46.71 -14.70
C PRO A 74 9.67 -47.58 -14.08
N ASP A 75 9.90 -48.10 -12.89
CA ASP A 75 8.90 -48.83 -12.09
C ASP A 75 7.80 -47.93 -11.49
N VAL A 76 7.98 -46.59 -11.51
CA VAL A 76 6.94 -45.64 -11.15
C VAL A 76 6.40 -44.97 -12.42
N GLU A 77 5.09 -45.07 -12.65
CA GLU A 77 4.48 -44.44 -13.81
C GLU A 77 4.36 -42.93 -13.65
N VAL A 78 4.54 -42.16 -14.74
CA VAL A 78 4.36 -40.71 -14.75
C VAL A 78 2.91 -40.27 -14.55
N SER A 79 1.96 -41.21 -14.58
CA SER A 79 0.52 -41.04 -14.28
C SER A 79 0.19 -41.29 -12.80
N ASP A 80 1.16 -41.72 -11.98
CA ASP A 80 0.94 -41.92 -10.55
C ASP A 80 0.57 -40.58 -9.86
N GLU A 81 -0.62 -40.57 -9.21
CA GLU A 81 -1.16 -39.34 -8.56
C GLU A 81 -0.24 -38.82 -7.46
N THR A 82 0.45 -39.68 -6.73
CA THR A 82 1.37 -39.27 -5.65
C THR A 82 2.57 -38.56 -6.26
N PHE A 83 3.11 -39.09 -7.35
CA PHE A 83 4.22 -38.54 -8.09
C PHE A 83 3.86 -37.14 -8.69
N ILE A 84 2.67 -37.06 -9.32
CA ILE A 84 2.15 -35.81 -9.90
C ILE A 84 1.95 -34.76 -8.81
N ASN A 85 1.27 -35.10 -7.71
CA ASN A 85 0.96 -34.18 -6.62
C ASN A 85 2.23 -33.70 -5.91
N ASP A 86 3.25 -34.54 -5.74
CA ASP A 86 4.53 -34.15 -5.15
C ASP A 86 5.28 -33.14 -6.02
N ALA A 87 5.35 -33.37 -7.32
CA ALA A 87 5.99 -32.48 -8.26
C ALA A 87 5.29 -31.11 -8.36
N ILE A 88 3.95 -31.13 -8.42
CA ILE A 88 3.14 -29.91 -8.44
C ILE A 88 3.30 -29.13 -7.13
N TYR A 89 3.24 -29.81 -5.99
CA TYR A 89 3.44 -29.21 -4.68
C TYR A 89 4.79 -28.49 -4.57
N LYS A 90 5.88 -29.13 -4.99
CA LYS A 90 7.22 -28.54 -5.00
C LYS A 90 7.31 -27.31 -5.93
N ALA A 91 6.67 -27.38 -7.11
CA ALA A 91 6.60 -26.24 -8.02
C ALA A 91 5.80 -25.07 -7.42
N GLU A 92 4.71 -25.33 -6.71
CA GLU A 92 3.91 -24.31 -6.03
C GLU A 92 4.65 -23.63 -4.88
N VAL A 93 5.36 -24.42 -4.05
CA VAL A 93 6.23 -23.89 -2.99
C VAL A 93 7.26 -22.90 -3.54
N MET A 94 7.79 -23.17 -4.75
CA MET A 94 8.75 -22.30 -5.42
C MET A 94 8.11 -21.25 -6.34
N ASN A 95 6.78 -21.14 -6.36
CA ASN A 95 6.03 -20.24 -7.24
C ASN A 95 6.39 -20.36 -8.74
N LEU A 96 6.70 -21.57 -9.18
CA LEU A 96 6.95 -21.88 -10.58
C LEU A 96 5.64 -22.21 -11.30
N ASN A 97 5.55 -21.86 -12.56
CA ASN A 97 4.39 -22.18 -13.39
C ASN A 97 4.55 -23.48 -14.21
N SER A 98 5.63 -24.22 -14.01
CA SER A 98 5.87 -25.47 -14.71
C SER A 98 6.74 -26.45 -13.89
N THR A 99 6.56 -27.74 -14.16
CA THR A 99 7.37 -28.83 -13.60
C THR A 99 7.49 -29.98 -14.60
N ILE A 100 8.58 -30.72 -14.53
CA ILE A 100 8.81 -31.95 -15.31
C ILE A 100 8.73 -33.14 -14.38
N LEU A 101 8.03 -34.18 -14.83
CA LEU A 101 8.10 -35.54 -14.29
C LEU A 101 8.87 -36.43 -15.28
N TRP A 102 9.92 -37.10 -14.83
CA TRP A 102 10.76 -37.98 -15.67
C TRP A 102 11.04 -39.30 -14.97
N ASN A 103 10.63 -40.37 -15.59
CA ASN A 103 10.92 -41.75 -15.10
C ASN A 103 11.84 -42.56 -16.04
N PHE A 104 12.63 -41.94 -16.88
CA PHE A 104 13.53 -42.49 -17.90
C PHE A 104 12.83 -43.23 -19.05
N LYS A 105 11.58 -43.59 -18.91
CA LYS A 105 10.74 -44.18 -19.97
C LYS A 105 9.91 -43.12 -20.68
N GLU A 106 9.34 -42.22 -19.88
CA GLU A 106 8.46 -41.14 -20.32
C GLU A 106 8.83 -39.83 -19.61
N ILE A 107 8.52 -38.72 -20.27
CA ILE A 107 8.67 -37.37 -19.69
C ILE A 107 7.36 -36.61 -19.86
N VAL A 108 6.91 -35.91 -18.81
CA VAL A 108 5.69 -35.11 -18.85
C VAL A 108 5.99 -33.69 -18.35
N LEU A 109 5.64 -32.69 -19.16
CA LEU A 109 5.67 -31.29 -18.81
C LEU A 109 4.28 -30.87 -18.35
N TYR A 110 4.16 -30.44 -17.08
CA TYR A 110 2.99 -29.78 -16.53
C TYR A 110 3.18 -28.27 -16.55
N VAL A 111 2.12 -27.54 -16.92
CA VAL A 111 2.11 -26.06 -16.90
C VAL A 111 0.83 -25.59 -16.20
N LYS A 112 0.98 -24.62 -15.31
CA LYS A 112 -0.11 -23.95 -14.57
C LYS A 112 -0.76 -22.87 -15.43
N ASN A 113 -2.04 -23.02 -15.70
CA ASN A 113 -2.89 -22.06 -16.39
C ASN A 113 -3.93 -21.48 -15.42
N LYS A 114 -4.80 -20.57 -15.92
CA LYS A 114 -5.91 -20.01 -15.12
C LYS A 114 -6.84 -21.08 -14.52
N ASP A 115 -6.98 -22.22 -15.17
CA ASP A 115 -7.84 -23.35 -14.76
C ASP A 115 -7.10 -24.41 -13.93
N GLY A 116 -5.85 -24.16 -13.51
CA GLY A 116 -5.00 -25.08 -12.76
C GLY A 116 -3.89 -25.75 -13.59
N TRP A 117 -3.29 -26.81 -13.04
CA TRP A 117 -2.20 -27.55 -13.65
C TRP A 117 -2.72 -28.49 -14.73
N LYS A 118 -2.10 -28.44 -15.93
CA LYS A 118 -2.46 -29.30 -17.06
C LYS A 118 -1.21 -29.86 -17.76
N ILE A 119 -1.32 -31.05 -18.30
CA ILE A 119 -0.27 -31.61 -19.17
C ILE A 119 -0.16 -30.72 -20.40
N HIS A 120 1.06 -30.22 -20.64
CA HIS A 120 1.37 -29.44 -21.82
C HIS A 120 2.00 -30.25 -22.93
N LYS A 121 2.91 -31.14 -22.58
CA LYS A 121 3.64 -32.03 -23.50
C LYS A 121 4.01 -33.34 -22.83
N LYS A 122 3.97 -34.42 -23.60
CA LYS A 122 4.47 -35.72 -23.21
C LYS A 122 5.46 -36.22 -24.28
N TRP A 123 6.59 -36.77 -23.84
CA TRP A 123 7.59 -37.41 -24.69
C TRP A 123 7.65 -38.91 -24.34
N ASN A 124 7.56 -39.77 -25.36
CA ASN A 124 7.54 -41.22 -25.22
C ASN A 124 8.71 -41.83 -26.03
N ASP A 125 9.72 -41.08 -26.32
CA ASP A 125 10.84 -41.52 -27.19
C ASP A 125 11.71 -42.61 -26.55
N LEU A 126 11.64 -42.75 -25.21
CA LEU A 126 12.45 -43.67 -24.42
C LEU A 126 11.69 -44.92 -23.94
N ILE A 127 10.61 -45.28 -24.60
CA ILE A 127 9.68 -46.36 -24.17
C ILE A 127 10.37 -47.75 -24.09
N ILE A 128 11.53 -47.94 -24.71
CA ILE A 128 12.34 -49.15 -24.64
C ILE A 128 12.93 -49.38 -23.22
N ILE A 129 13.01 -48.32 -22.38
CA ILE A 129 13.56 -48.39 -21.01
C ILE A 129 12.42 -48.78 -20.08
N ASN A 130 12.36 -50.05 -19.64
CA ASN A 130 11.23 -50.58 -18.88
C ASN A 130 11.55 -50.86 -17.40
N ASN A 131 12.81 -50.92 -17.03
CA ASN A 131 13.23 -51.22 -15.66
C ASN A 131 14.56 -50.50 -15.32
N ARG A 132 15.02 -50.66 -14.09
CA ARG A 132 16.23 -49.98 -13.56
C ARG A 132 17.52 -50.35 -14.31
N ASP A 133 17.63 -51.60 -14.71
CA ASP A 133 18.82 -52.08 -15.44
C ASP A 133 18.87 -51.49 -16.85
N ASP A 134 17.68 -51.30 -17.47
CA ASP A 134 17.60 -50.65 -18.78
C ASP A 134 18.06 -49.18 -18.76
N VAL A 135 17.88 -48.47 -17.66
CA VAL A 135 18.37 -47.07 -17.53
C VAL A 135 19.89 -47.03 -17.69
N VAL A 136 20.60 -47.95 -17.07
CA VAL A 136 22.06 -48.07 -17.17
C VAL A 136 22.47 -48.61 -18.56
N LYS A 137 21.80 -49.63 -19.06
CA LYS A 137 22.09 -50.25 -20.35
C LYS A 137 21.90 -49.28 -21.52
N HIS A 138 20.87 -48.44 -21.47
CA HIS A 138 20.53 -47.49 -22.52
C HIS A 138 20.96 -46.04 -22.18
N LYS A 139 22.07 -45.89 -21.42
CA LYS A 139 22.56 -44.57 -20.98
C LYS A 139 22.86 -43.63 -22.16
N GLU A 140 23.50 -44.11 -23.19
CA GLU A 140 23.80 -43.29 -24.38
C GLU A 140 22.53 -42.83 -25.10
N LEU A 141 21.48 -43.64 -25.12
CA LEU A 141 20.22 -43.34 -25.79
C LEU A 141 19.49 -42.18 -25.09
N TRP A 142 19.33 -42.24 -23.76
CA TRP A 142 18.63 -41.17 -23.07
C TRP A 142 19.48 -39.90 -22.96
N ILE A 143 20.82 -39.98 -22.99
CA ILE A 143 21.70 -38.83 -23.09
C ILE A 143 21.56 -38.15 -24.46
N ALA A 144 21.56 -38.91 -25.55
CA ALA A 144 21.34 -38.35 -26.88
C ALA A 144 19.96 -37.66 -26.97
N PHE A 145 18.91 -38.35 -26.51
CA PHE A 145 17.56 -37.75 -26.45
C PHE A 145 17.51 -36.46 -25.61
N LEU A 146 18.16 -36.45 -24.45
CA LEU A 146 18.23 -35.29 -23.57
C LEU A 146 18.84 -34.07 -24.31
N LYS A 147 19.98 -34.27 -25.00
CA LYS A 147 20.78 -33.22 -25.63
C LYS A 147 20.19 -32.76 -26.97
N ASP A 148 19.88 -33.74 -27.86
CA ASP A 148 19.54 -33.43 -29.24
C ASP A 148 18.09 -33.02 -29.44
N LYS A 149 17.19 -33.42 -28.52
CA LYS A 149 15.77 -33.15 -28.65
C LYS A 149 15.16 -32.43 -27.45
N PHE A 150 15.24 -33.04 -26.28
CA PHE A 150 14.45 -32.61 -25.13
C PHE A 150 14.82 -31.19 -24.64
N LEU A 151 16.09 -30.90 -24.37
CA LEU A 151 16.55 -29.60 -23.93
C LEU A 151 16.34 -28.51 -24.97
N VAL A 152 16.44 -28.83 -26.26
CA VAL A 152 16.16 -27.89 -27.35
C VAL A 152 14.69 -27.53 -27.39
N GLU A 153 13.79 -28.51 -27.34
CA GLU A 153 12.35 -28.25 -27.30
C GLU A 153 11.92 -27.50 -26.03
N LEU A 154 12.46 -27.89 -24.88
CA LEU A 154 12.17 -27.20 -23.60
C LEU A 154 12.61 -25.74 -23.65
N ASN A 155 13.76 -25.45 -24.22
CA ASN A 155 14.27 -24.09 -24.37
C ASN A 155 13.33 -23.21 -25.23
N MET A 156 12.66 -23.76 -26.25
CA MET A 156 11.68 -23.01 -27.05
C MET A 156 10.48 -22.57 -26.19
N TYR A 157 10.03 -23.37 -25.22
CA TYR A 157 8.94 -22.94 -24.33
C TYR A 157 9.34 -21.78 -23.41
N PHE A 158 10.61 -21.71 -22.99
CA PHE A 158 11.15 -20.55 -22.27
C PHE A 158 11.31 -19.32 -23.18
N GLN A 159 11.71 -19.52 -24.44
CA GLN A 159 11.85 -18.43 -25.40
C GLN A 159 10.51 -17.78 -25.74
N ASN A 160 9.47 -18.58 -25.90
CA ASN A 160 8.11 -18.13 -26.25
C ASN A 160 7.32 -17.58 -25.07
N GLY A 161 7.92 -17.47 -23.86
CA GLY A 161 7.27 -16.96 -22.65
C GLY A 161 6.17 -17.84 -22.07
N LYS A 162 6.01 -19.08 -22.55
CA LYS A 162 4.98 -20.02 -22.06
C LYS A 162 5.33 -20.60 -20.70
N ILE A 163 6.62 -20.80 -20.45
CA ILE A 163 7.18 -21.13 -19.14
C ILE A 163 7.91 -19.89 -18.65
N THR A 164 7.56 -19.43 -17.44
CA THR A 164 8.13 -18.23 -16.82
C THR A 164 9.28 -18.58 -15.91
N THR A 165 10.26 -17.68 -15.86
CA THR A 165 11.39 -17.76 -14.94
C THR A 165 11.17 -16.85 -13.75
N LYS A 166 11.74 -17.19 -12.60
CA LYS A 166 11.61 -16.43 -11.36
C LYS A 166 12.98 -16.07 -10.78
N PRO A 167 13.21 -14.83 -10.34
CA PRO A 167 14.39 -14.49 -9.58
C PRO A 167 14.46 -15.30 -8.28
N LEU A 168 15.66 -15.66 -7.86
CA LEU A 168 15.89 -16.46 -6.66
C LEU A 168 15.26 -15.84 -5.40
N TYR A 169 15.30 -14.50 -5.29
CA TYR A 169 14.71 -13.81 -4.14
C TYR A 169 13.20 -14.04 -4.02
N GLU A 170 12.43 -14.00 -5.13
CA GLU A 170 10.98 -14.29 -5.10
C GLU A 170 10.69 -15.71 -4.65
N ILE A 171 11.54 -16.66 -5.04
CA ILE A 171 11.38 -18.08 -4.70
C ILE A 171 11.72 -18.31 -3.24
N THR A 172 12.81 -17.76 -2.77
CA THR A 172 13.23 -17.87 -1.38
C THR A 172 12.19 -17.25 -0.46
N ASP A 173 11.59 -16.12 -0.85
CA ASP A 173 10.48 -15.48 -0.15
C ASP A 173 9.29 -16.43 0.05
N ASN A 174 8.88 -17.13 -1.00
CA ASN A 174 7.78 -18.07 -0.92
C ASN A 174 8.10 -19.29 -0.04
N ILE A 175 9.32 -19.81 -0.14
CA ILE A 175 9.78 -20.94 0.70
C ILE A 175 9.74 -20.54 2.17
N ILE A 176 10.21 -19.36 2.53
CA ILE A 176 10.21 -18.88 3.93
C ILE A 176 8.81 -18.64 4.45
N ALA A 177 7.97 -17.96 3.66
CA ALA A 177 6.58 -17.76 4.01
C ALA A 177 5.86 -19.10 4.22
N PHE A 178 6.14 -20.07 3.37
CA PHE A 178 5.64 -21.44 3.50
C PHE A 178 6.12 -22.10 4.78
N LEU A 179 7.44 -22.12 5.04
CA LEU A 179 8.02 -22.73 6.25
C LEU A 179 7.40 -22.18 7.54
N ILE A 180 7.21 -20.86 7.61
CA ILE A 180 6.60 -20.25 8.78
C ILE A 180 5.12 -20.61 8.90
N ASN A 181 4.35 -20.49 7.83
CA ASN A 181 2.89 -20.65 7.89
C ASN A 181 2.47 -22.11 8.11
N ASP A 182 3.16 -23.07 7.48
CA ASP A 182 2.82 -24.49 7.61
C ASP A 182 3.30 -25.07 8.94
N PHE A 183 4.44 -24.62 9.46
CA PHE A 183 5.04 -25.24 10.65
C PHE A 183 4.80 -24.49 11.98
N LYS A 184 4.36 -23.23 11.96
CA LYS A 184 4.10 -22.47 13.20
C LYS A 184 3.15 -23.19 14.17
N LYS A 185 2.12 -23.89 13.66
CA LYS A 185 1.17 -24.66 14.48
C LYS A 185 1.80 -25.91 15.07
N ASN A 186 2.63 -26.63 14.31
CA ASN A 186 3.30 -27.83 14.75
C ASN A 186 4.30 -27.50 15.88
N VAL A 187 5.14 -26.48 15.66
CA VAL A 187 6.09 -26.00 16.69
C VAL A 187 5.35 -25.43 17.91
N GLY A 188 4.28 -24.66 17.70
CA GLY A 188 3.45 -24.11 18.79
C GLY A 188 2.80 -25.21 19.65
N SER A 189 2.29 -26.25 19.03
CA SER A 189 1.73 -27.42 19.73
C SER A 189 2.81 -28.17 20.50
N PHE A 190 4.00 -28.33 19.94
CA PHE A 190 5.14 -28.97 20.59
C PHE A 190 5.62 -28.17 21.80
N LEU A 191 5.75 -26.85 21.69
CA LEU A 191 6.07 -25.94 22.80
C LEU A 191 5.00 -26.02 23.90
N LYS A 192 3.73 -26.06 23.55
CA LYS A 192 2.61 -26.15 24.48
C LYS A 192 2.61 -27.47 25.25
N GLU A 193 2.94 -28.56 24.57
CA GLU A 193 3.10 -29.87 25.23
C GLU A 193 4.28 -29.86 26.21
N ASN A 194 5.45 -29.37 25.82
CA ASN A 194 6.61 -29.23 26.71
C ASN A 194 6.31 -28.30 27.90
N ALA A 195 5.52 -27.25 27.71
CA ALA A 195 5.12 -26.32 28.77
C ALA A 195 4.20 -26.95 29.82
N LYS A 196 3.51 -28.06 29.52
CA LYS A 196 2.73 -28.82 30.54
C LYS A 196 3.64 -29.49 31.59
N HIS A 197 4.84 -29.86 31.14
CA HIS A 197 5.82 -30.54 31.98
C HIS A 197 6.91 -29.61 32.54
N ASN A 198 6.99 -28.38 32.01
CA ASN A 198 7.96 -27.38 32.47
C ASN A 198 7.30 -26.01 32.62
N LEU A 199 7.08 -25.62 33.90
CA LEU A 199 6.45 -24.35 34.28
C LEU A 199 7.25 -23.10 33.84
N GLU A 200 8.57 -23.23 33.68
CA GLU A 200 9.42 -22.11 33.25
C GLU A 200 9.13 -21.72 31.79
N ILE A 201 8.90 -22.72 30.91
CA ILE A 201 8.50 -22.47 29.50
C ILE A 201 7.18 -21.72 29.47
N GLN A 202 6.20 -22.19 30.28
CA GLN A 202 4.89 -21.57 30.36
C GLN A 202 4.98 -20.12 30.86
N ALA A 203 5.72 -19.87 31.90
CA ALA A 203 5.88 -18.55 32.51
C ALA A 203 6.61 -17.60 31.57
N TYR A 204 7.65 -18.09 30.89
CA TYR A 204 8.40 -17.30 29.93
C TYR A 204 7.53 -16.89 28.75
N ILE A 205 6.83 -17.83 28.07
CA ILE A 205 5.98 -17.53 26.92
C ILE A 205 4.83 -16.61 27.30
N LYS A 206 4.20 -16.78 28.46
CA LYS A 206 3.17 -15.86 28.96
C LYS A 206 3.71 -14.45 29.22
N LYS A 207 4.91 -14.34 29.80
CA LYS A 207 5.56 -13.04 30.00
C LYS A 207 5.91 -12.38 28.68
N TRP A 208 6.51 -13.12 27.75
CA TRP A 208 6.82 -12.65 26.41
C TRP A 208 5.55 -12.16 25.70
N TRP A 209 4.46 -12.94 25.77
CA TRP A 209 3.17 -12.59 25.16
C TRP A 209 2.61 -11.27 25.70
N SER A 210 2.71 -11.01 26.99
CA SER A 210 2.22 -9.74 27.56
C SER A 210 2.87 -8.49 26.99
N PHE A 211 4.05 -8.60 26.39
CA PHE A 211 4.74 -7.50 25.69
C PHE A 211 4.51 -7.53 24.17
N SER A 212 4.33 -8.72 23.60
CA SER A 212 4.30 -8.92 22.14
C SER A 212 2.88 -9.13 21.59
N GLU A 213 1.86 -9.30 22.43
CA GLU A 213 0.49 -9.61 22.02
C GLU A 213 -0.02 -8.67 20.94
N LYS A 214 0.22 -7.38 21.05
CA LYS A 214 -0.22 -6.37 20.09
C LYS A 214 0.40 -6.55 18.71
N GLU A 215 1.59 -7.14 18.62
CA GLU A 215 2.25 -7.44 17.35
C GLU A 215 1.59 -8.59 16.57
N PHE A 216 0.88 -9.48 17.29
CA PHE A 216 0.37 -10.73 16.74
C PHE A 216 -1.16 -10.83 16.70
N LEU A 217 -1.91 -10.01 17.44
CA LEU A 217 -3.38 -10.11 17.60
C LEU A 217 -4.19 -10.20 16.30
N ALA A 218 -3.73 -9.60 15.22
CA ALA A 218 -4.43 -9.64 13.94
C ALA A 218 -4.24 -10.98 13.17
N ASP A 219 -3.19 -11.73 13.51
CA ASP A 219 -2.72 -12.91 12.78
C ASP A 219 -2.78 -14.18 13.62
N GLU A 220 -2.50 -14.06 14.93
CA GLU A 220 -2.39 -15.19 15.82
C GLU A 220 -2.84 -14.83 17.25
N ASN A 221 -3.73 -15.63 17.80
CA ASN A 221 -4.26 -15.43 19.16
C ASN A 221 -3.69 -16.45 20.18
N ASP A 222 -2.96 -17.47 19.75
CA ASP A 222 -2.33 -18.45 20.64
C ASP A 222 -0.86 -18.03 20.90
N PRO A 223 -0.49 -17.72 22.17
CA PRO A 223 0.88 -17.31 22.54
C PRO A 223 1.96 -18.29 22.09
N PHE A 224 1.66 -19.59 22.09
CA PHE A 224 2.63 -20.63 21.73
C PHE A 224 2.86 -20.67 20.21
N VAL A 225 1.81 -20.48 19.42
CA VAL A 225 1.92 -20.41 17.96
C VAL A 225 2.60 -19.11 17.54
N ALA A 226 2.29 -17.99 18.22
CA ALA A 226 2.98 -16.72 17.98
C ALA A 226 4.48 -16.83 18.32
N TYR A 227 4.82 -17.46 19.44
CA TYR A 227 6.23 -17.67 19.82
C TYR A 227 6.94 -18.63 18.87
N ALA A 228 6.27 -19.68 18.41
CA ALA A 228 6.78 -20.60 17.39
C ALA A 228 7.15 -19.87 16.10
N LYS A 229 6.35 -18.88 15.69
CA LYS A 229 6.66 -18.04 14.52
C LYS A 229 7.98 -17.27 14.70
N THR A 230 8.25 -16.74 15.89
CA THR A 230 9.52 -16.05 16.17
C THR A 230 10.72 -16.99 16.18
N ILE A 231 10.54 -18.22 16.70
CA ILE A 231 11.59 -19.26 16.67
C ILE A 231 11.93 -19.63 15.22
N LEU A 232 10.93 -19.95 14.40
CA LEU A 232 11.14 -20.31 12.99
C LEU A 232 11.84 -19.18 12.23
N LEU A 233 11.39 -17.94 12.42
CA LEU A 233 12.01 -16.78 11.80
C LEU A 233 13.45 -16.60 12.26
N SER A 234 13.75 -16.77 13.53
CA SER A 234 15.11 -16.68 14.06
C SER A 234 16.05 -17.69 13.40
N TRP A 235 15.63 -18.95 13.28
CA TRP A 235 16.43 -19.99 12.62
C TRP A 235 16.70 -19.67 11.16
N ILE A 236 15.65 -19.32 10.42
CA ILE A 236 15.73 -18.98 8.99
C ILE A 236 16.64 -17.77 8.78
N THR A 237 16.52 -16.73 9.61
CA THR A 237 17.34 -15.52 9.53
C THR A 237 18.80 -15.82 9.78
N ARG A 238 19.15 -16.54 10.82
CA ARG A 238 20.52 -16.90 11.18
C ARG A 238 21.18 -17.76 10.10
N ILE A 239 20.47 -18.78 9.59
CA ILE A 239 20.95 -19.62 8.50
C ILE A 239 21.20 -18.78 7.24
N THR A 240 20.22 -17.95 6.84
CA THR A 240 20.33 -17.15 5.62
C THR A 240 21.48 -16.14 5.72
N PHE A 241 21.62 -15.47 6.87
CA PHE A 241 22.71 -14.53 7.09
C PHE A 241 24.08 -15.23 7.09
N ALA A 242 24.18 -16.40 7.70
CA ALA A 242 25.41 -17.19 7.66
C ALA A 242 25.82 -17.57 6.21
N HIS A 243 24.85 -17.91 5.35
CA HIS A 243 25.14 -18.09 3.91
C HIS A 243 25.56 -16.80 3.19
N VAL A 244 25.02 -15.63 3.58
CA VAL A 244 25.46 -14.33 3.02
C VAL A 244 26.94 -14.09 3.32
N ILE A 245 27.38 -14.35 4.55
CA ILE A 245 28.78 -14.12 4.97
C ILE A 245 29.72 -15.30 4.65
N SER A 246 29.20 -16.46 4.25
CA SER A 246 30.00 -17.67 4.04
C SER A 246 31.12 -17.52 2.99
N LYS A 247 31.04 -16.52 2.10
CA LYS A 247 32.07 -16.23 1.11
C LYS A 247 33.34 -15.63 1.72
N THR A 248 33.21 -14.94 2.84
CA THR A 248 34.31 -14.20 3.51
C THR A 248 34.62 -14.74 4.89
N HIS A 249 33.78 -15.62 5.43
CA HIS A 249 33.90 -16.14 6.81
C HIS A 249 34.04 -17.66 6.86
N ASN A 250 35.21 -18.16 7.31
CA ASN A 250 35.55 -19.59 7.27
C ASN A 250 34.61 -20.46 8.08
N LYS A 251 34.20 -20.05 9.29
CA LYS A 251 33.26 -20.82 10.12
C LYS A 251 31.86 -20.89 9.48
N ALA A 252 31.40 -19.80 8.84
CA ALA A 252 30.12 -19.81 8.15
C ALA A 252 30.09 -20.76 6.94
N GLN A 253 31.25 -21.08 6.33
CA GLN A 253 31.33 -22.10 5.27
C GLN A 253 30.97 -23.49 5.76
N LEU A 254 31.08 -23.78 7.07
CA LEU A 254 30.70 -25.06 7.65
C LEU A 254 29.19 -25.36 7.51
N LEU A 255 28.33 -24.35 7.24
CA LEU A 255 26.94 -24.59 6.90
C LEU A 255 26.75 -25.42 5.62
N ASN A 256 27.75 -25.37 4.71
CA ASN A 256 27.71 -26.13 3.44
C ASN A 256 27.92 -27.63 3.64
N VAL A 257 28.45 -28.06 4.80
CA VAL A 257 28.75 -29.47 5.09
C VAL A 257 27.86 -30.05 6.20
N LEU A 258 26.84 -29.31 6.68
CA LEU A 258 25.89 -29.81 7.66
C LEU A 258 25.12 -31.02 7.08
N ASP A 259 24.89 -32.03 7.92
CA ASP A 259 24.14 -33.23 7.55
C ASP A 259 22.73 -33.23 8.19
N LYS A 260 21.92 -34.23 7.79
CA LYS A 260 20.54 -34.38 8.31
C LYS A 260 20.47 -34.80 9.78
N ASN A 261 21.57 -35.14 10.40
CA ASN A 261 21.68 -35.52 11.82
C ASN A 261 22.16 -34.33 12.68
N THR A 262 22.49 -33.20 12.08
CA THR A 262 22.87 -31.99 12.82
C THR A 262 21.69 -31.55 13.71
N THR A 263 21.96 -31.44 15.03
CA THR A 263 20.94 -31.03 15.98
C THR A 263 20.82 -29.50 16.08
N PRO A 264 19.69 -28.96 16.58
CA PRO A 264 19.57 -27.52 16.85
C PRO A 264 20.69 -26.99 17.76
N GLU A 265 21.11 -27.77 18.76
CA GLU A 265 22.19 -27.39 19.67
C GLU A 265 23.55 -27.30 18.94
N GLN A 266 23.86 -28.25 18.06
CA GLN A 266 25.09 -28.19 17.28
C GLN A 266 25.14 -26.98 16.35
N LEU A 267 24.00 -26.62 15.74
CA LEU A 267 23.94 -25.43 14.89
C LEU A 267 24.02 -24.13 15.72
N ASN A 268 23.44 -24.10 16.93
CA ASN A 268 23.60 -22.96 17.85
C ASN A 268 25.08 -22.80 18.26
N ASN A 269 25.80 -23.89 18.52
CA ASN A 269 27.22 -23.84 18.83
C ASN A 269 28.05 -23.30 17.64
N LEU A 270 27.72 -23.70 16.41
CA LEU A 270 28.37 -23.15 15.22
C LEU A 270 28.09 -21.64 15.07
N PHE A 271 26.89 -21.18 15.35
CA PHE A 271 26.57 -19.75 15.36
C PHE A 271 27.31 -18.98 16.45
N GLN A 272 27.52 -19.60 17.62
CA GLN A 272 28.35 -19.02 18.66
C GLN A 272 29.81 -18.90 18.21
N GLU A 273 30.40 -19.93 17.58
CA GLU A 273 31.74 -19.88 17.00
C GLU A 273 31.87 -18.80 15.90
N ILE A 274 30.84 -18.64 15.06
CA ILE A 274 30.81 -17.55 14.06
C ILE A 274 30.82 -16.18 14.77
N THR A 275 30.07 -16.04 15.85
CA THR A 275 29.98 -14.80 16.62
C THR A 275 31.32 -14.47 17.30
N GLU A 276 32.00 -15.45 17.86
CA GLU A 276 33.30 -15.27 18.54
C GLU A 276 34.39 -14.82 17.58
N GLU A 277 34.32 -15.18 16.28
CA GLU A 277 35.27 -14.80 15.26
C GLU A 277 34.91 -13.53 14.48
N SER A 278 33.63 -13.07 14.49
CA SER A 278 33.12 -12.09 13.54
C SER A 278 32.26 -10.97 14.08
N ASP A 279 32.09 -10.86 15.37
CA ASP A 279 31.34 -9.76 16.01
C ASP A 279 29.87 -9.62 15.59
N PHE A 280 29.22 -10.68 15.07
CA PHE A 280 27.80 -10.66 14.69
C PHE A 280 26.86 -11.08 15.83
N TYR A 281 27.21 -10.77 17.07
CA TYR A 281 26.48 -11.18 18.27
C TYR A 281 24.98 -10.88 18.20
N THR A 282 24.60 -9.70 17.79
CA THR A 282 23.18 -9.28 17.73
C THR A 282 22.34 -10.07 16.73
N ILE A 283 22.97 -10.68 15.71
CA ILE A 283 22.29 -11.44 14.67
C ILE A 283 22.17 -12.91 15.04
N PHE A 284 23.25 -13.49 15.54
CA PHE A 284 23.31 -14.92 15.86
C PHE A 284 22.81 -15.26 17.25
N GLN A 285 22.38 -14.26 18.03
CA GLN A 285 21.86 -14.48 19.38
C GLN A 285 20.73 -15.52 19.39
N LYS A 286 20.91 -16.55 20.23
CA LYS A 286 19.94 -17.62 20.44
C LYS A 286 18.64 -17.08 21.06
N GLN A 287 17.49 -17.50 20.52
CA GLN A 287 16.20 -17.30 21.18
C GLN A 287 16.02 -18.32 22.30
N LYS A 288 15.37 -17.92 23.38
CA LYS A 288 15.12 -18.86 24.50
C LYS A 288 14.16 -19.98 24.03
N TYR A 289 14.51 -21.21 24.25
CA TYR A 289 13.77 -22.40 23.83
C TYR A 289 13.71 -22.63 22.30
N ASP A 290 14.59 -22.04 21.52
CA ASP A 290 14.59 -22.23 20.05
C ASP A 290 14.99 -23.65 19.63
N GLU A 291 15.60 -24.44 20.54
CA GLU A 291 15.90 -25.85 20.34
C GLU A 291 14.66 -26.76 20.42
N LEU A 292 13.55 -26.26 20.99
CA LEU A 292 12.32 -27.02 21.10
C LEU A 292 11.52 -27.01 19.79
N ILE A 293 12.04 -27.74 18.83
CA ILE A 293 11.44 -27.90 17.49
C ILE A 293 11.20 -29.41 17.23
N PRO A 294 10.04 -29.80 16.66
CA PRO A 294 9.81 -31.18 16.23
C PRO A 294 10.85 -31.63 15.18
N ASP A 295 11.27 -32.88 15.24
CA ASP A 295 12.29 -33.44 14.34
C ASP A 295 11.99 -33.28 12.85
N ASP A 296 10.75 -33.44 12.45
CA ASP A 296 10.34 -33.31 11.05
C ASP A 296 10.45 -31.86 10.57
N VAL A 297 10.10 -30.89 11.42
CA VAL A 297 10.25 -29.46 11.13
C VAL A 297 11.73 -29.09 11.07
N TRP A 298 12.53 -29.59 12.04
CA TRP A 298 13.97 -29.33 12.06
C TRP A 298 14.68 -29.84 10.80
N LYS A 299 14.37 -31.06 10.38
CA LYS A 299 14.90 -31.63 9.13
C LYS A 299 14.51 -30.80 7.91
N THR A 300 13.32 -30.20 7.91
CA THR A 300 12.89 -29.28 6.84
C THR A 300 13.69 -27.98 6.85
N ILE A 301 14.06 -27.46 8.03
CA ILE A 301 14.97 -26.31 8.15
C ILE A 301 16.37 -26.66 7.61
N LEU A 302 16.88 -27.87 7.85
CA LEU A 302 18.14 -28.34 7.26
C LEU A 302 18.05 -28.51 5.73
N ASP A 303 16.90 -28.95 5.20
CA ASP A 303 16.67 -28.97 3.73
C ASP A 303 16.71 -27.54 3.16
N PHE A 304 16.17 -26.56 3.87
CA PHE A 304 16.29 -25.15 3.49
C PHE A 304 17.74 -24.67 3.50
N ASN A 305 18.54 -25.03 4.52
CA ASN A 305 19.97 -24.79 4.54
C ASN A 305 20.65 -25.36 3.29
N THR A 306 20.34 -26.60 2.95
CA THR A 306 20.90 -27.28 1.77
C THR A 306 20.51 -26.56 0.47
N PHE A 307 19.26 -26.06 0.37
CA PHE A 307 18.79 -25.26 -0.77
C PHE A 307 19.63 -23.99 -0.97
N LEU A 308 20.08 -23.34 0.11
CA LEU A 308 20.87 -22.10 0.04
C LEU A 308 22.32 -22.30 -0.39
N ILE A 309 22.86 -23.53 -0.34
CA ILE A 309 24.25 -23.82 -0.73
C ILE A 309 24.49 -23.38 -2.17
N ASP A 310 25.67 -22.78 -2.42
CA ASP A 310 26.13 -22.29 -3.71
C ASP A 310 25.25 -21.23 -4.40
N LYS A 311 24.31 -20.62 -3.69
CA LYS A 311 23.49 -19.54 -4.23
C LYS A 311 24.07 -18.18 -3.89
N LEU A 312 23.90 -17.22 -4.81
CA LEU A 312 24.29 -15.85 -4.57
C LEU A 312 23.21 -15.12 -3.74
N LEU A 313 23.35 -15.18 -2.42
CA LEU A 313 22.48 -14.42 -1.52
C LEU A 313 23.05 -13.02 -1.28
N THR A 314 22.19 -12.03 -1.31
CA THR A 314 22.53 -10.63 -1.02
C THR A 314 21.72 -10.15 0.18
N HIS A 315 22.15 -9.07 0.83
CA HIS A 315 21.39 -8.42 1.90
C HIS A 315 19.96 -8.03 1.45
N GLN A 316 19.81 -7.66 0.18
CA GLN A 316 18.49 -7.34 -0.38
C GLN A 316 17.54 -8.53 -0.36
N VAL A 317 18.04 -9.72 -0.72
CA VAL A 317 17.27 -10.96 -0.63
C VAL A 317 16.80 -11.17 0.80
N LEU A 318 17.70 -11.06 1.77
CA LEU A 318 17.38 -11.25 3.19
C LEU A 318 16.32 -10.26 3.69
N GLN A 319 16.45 -8.98 3.33
CA GLN A 319 15.48 -7.94 3.70
C GLN A 319 14.09 -8.22 3.11
N ASN A 320 14.01 -8.53 1.82
CA ASN A 320 12.76 -8.87 1.15
C ASN A 320 12.07 -10.09 1.80
N LEU A 321 12.86 -11.11 2.16
CA LEU A 321 12.39 -12.33 2.81
C LEU A 321 11.66 -12.05 4.12
N LEU A 322 12.22 -11.17 4.93
CA LEU A 322 11.69 -10.85 6.24
C LEU A 322 10.48 -9.91 6.18
N GLU A 323 10.45 -9.04 5.18
CA GLU A 323 9.33 -8.12 4.94
C GLU A 323 8.02 -8.85 4.56
N GLN A 324 8.12 -9.93 3.81
CA GLN A 324 6.94 -10.69 3.35
C GLN A 324 6.34 -11.61 4.43
N THR A 325 7.08 -11.90 5.49
CA THR A 325 6.58 -12.75 6.60
C THR A 325 5.46 -12.08 7.41
N VAL A 326 5.28 -10.77 7.26
CA VAL A 326 4.16 -10.04 7.89
C VAL A 326 2.97 -10.05 6.94
N ASP A 327 1.85 -10.63 7.36
CA ASP A 327 0.64 -10.75 6.57
C ASP A 327 0.19 -9.37 6.04
N ARG A 328 -0.19 -9.32 4.76
CA ARG A 328 -0.67 -8.09 4.09
C ARG A 328 -1.82 -7.41 4.85
N TYR A 329 -2.73 -8.22 5.40
CA TYR A 329 -3.87 -7.74 6.18
C TYR A 329 -3.42 -7.04 7.48
N LYS A 330 -2.40 -7.58 8.14
CA LYS A 330 -1.80 -7.02 9.35
C LYS A 330 -1.14 -5.67 9.09
N ARG A 331 -0.47 -5.52 7.94
CA ARG A 331 0.14 -4.26 7.51
C ARG A 331 -0.91 -3.16 7.30
N GLU A 332 -2.04 -3.48 6.69
CA GLU A 332 -3.13 -2.52 6.47
C GLU A 332 -3.78 -2.05 7.78
N ILE A 333 -3.93 -2.94 8.77
CA ILE A 333 -4.53 -2.58 10.08
C ILE A 333 -3.55 -1.78 10.94
N ILE A 334 -2.27 -2.14 10.95
CA ILE A 334 -1.25 -1.48 11.80
C ILE A 334 -0.67 -0.24 11.11
N GLY A 335 -0.97 -0.01 9.82
CA GLY A 335 -0.43 1.10 9.02
C GLY A 335 1.07 0.93 8.69
N GLN A 336 1.59 -0.29 8.79
CA GLN A 336 2.96 -0.61 8.43
C GLN A 336 3.04 -1.00 6.95
N PHE A 337 3.51 -0.09 6.13
CA PHE A 337 3.79 -0.33 4.72
C PHE A 337 5.29 -0.23 4.48
N THR A 338 5.87 -1.25 3.87
CA THR A 338 7.26 -1.20 3.45
C THR A 338 7.47 -0.08 2.44
N THR A 339 8.41 0.80 2.74
CA THR A 339 8.74 1.95 1.88
C THR A 339 9.44 1.45 0.61
N PRO A 340 8.96 1.78 -0.60
CA PRO A 340 9.69 1.45 -1.83
C PRO A 340 11.11 2.05 -1.81
N GLU A 341 12.10 1.29 -2.25
CA GLU A 341 13.52 1.72 -2.18
C GLU A 341 13.79 3.04 -2.91
N LYS A 342 13.23 3.21 -4.12
CA LYS A 342 13.38 4.44 -4.90
C LYS A 342 12.73 5.65 -4.21
N LEU A 343 11.60 5.44 -3.52
CA LEU A 343 10.95 6.48 -2.72
C LEU A 343 11.79 6.86 -1.51
N ALA A 344 12.37 5.89 -0.82
CA ALA A 344 13.29 6.11 0.29
C ALA A 344 14.56 6.85 -0.18
N LYS A 345 15.13 6.44 -1.33
CA LYS A 345 16.29 7.11 -1.96
C LYS A 345 15.99 8.58 -2.25
N LEU A 346 14.83 8.87 -2.85
CA LEU A 346 14.40 10.24 -3.13
C LEU A 346 14.24 11.04 -1.84
N LEU A 347 13.54 10.50 -0.83
CA LEU A 347 13.35 11.15 0.46
C LEU A 347 14.69 11.51 1.11
N VAL A 348 15.61 10.57 1.16
CA VAL A 348 16.95 10.76 1.76
C VAL A 348 17.68 11.90 1.04
N LYS A 349 17.77 11.87 -0.28
CA LYS A 349 18.50 12.86 -1.07
C LYS A 349 17.85 14.25 -1.04
N MET A 350 16.51 14.35 -0.97
CA MET A 350 15.83 15.64 -0.81
C MET A 350 15.99 16.22 0.60
N THR A 351 16.16 15.37 1.63
CA THR A 351 16.14 15.81 3.03
C THR A 351 17.54 16.06 3.58
N VAL A 352 18.47 15.14 3.39
CA VAL A 352 19.76 15.13 4.10
C VAL A 352 20.75 16.09 3.40
N LYS A 353 21.03 17.21 4.04
CA LYS A 353 22.05 18.19 3.59
C LYS A 353 23.39 18.02 4.32
N ASN A 354 23.35 17.59 5.58
CA ASN A 354 24.55 17.37 6.39
C ASN A 354 24.61 15.89 6.82
N LEU A 355 25.59 15.18 6.29
CA LEU A 355 25.78 13.73 6.51
C LEU A 355 26.67 13.40 7.72
N ASN A 356 27.34 14.41 8.31
CA ASN A 356 28.19 14.24 9.49
C ASN A 356 27.47 14.54 10.81
N SER A 357 26.15 14.56 10.80
CA SER A 357 25.31 14.87 11.95
C SER A 357 24.28 13.76 12.19
N PRO A 358 23.75 13.64 13.42
CA PRO A 358 22.81 12.59 13.76
C PRO A 358 21.53 12.63 12.91
N ILE A 359 21.17 11.45 12.36
CA ILE A 359 19.99 11.21 11.52
C ILE A 359 19.10 10.18 12.21
N LEU A 360 17.82 10.45 12.36
CA LEU A 360 16.86 9.54 12.99
C LEU A 360 15.77 9.09 12.00
N ASP A 361 15.47 7.81 12.01
CA ASP A 361 14.17 7.29 11.58
C ASP A 361 13.41 6.76 12.82
N PRO A 362 12.41 7.50 13.32
CA PRO A 362 11.69 7.12 14.57
C PRO A 362 10.60 6.07 14.39
N CYS A 363 10.28 5.68 13.14
CA CYS A 363 9.31 4.65 12.78
C CYS A 363 9.90 3.79 11.65
N CYS A 364 11.11 3.27 11.87
CA CYS A 364 11.96 2.71 10.81
C CYS A 364 11.40 1.43 10.15
N GLY A 365 10.43 0.76 10.78
CA GLY A 365 9.90 -0.49 10.26
C GLY A 365 11.01 -1.49 9.96
N THR A 366 11.11 -1.94 8.71
CA THR A 366 12.14 -2.90 8.25
C THR A 366 13.45 -2.25 7.78
N GLY A 367 13.65 -0.96 8.04
CA GLY A 367 14.92 -0.27 7.86
C GLY A 367 15.24 0.22 6.45
N THR A 368 14.26 0.34 5.56
CA THR A 368 14.50 0.78 4.17
C THR A 368 15.09 2.19 4.11
N ILE A 369 14.58 3.13 4.91
CA ILE A 369 15.11 4.51 4.95
C ILE A 369 16.52 4.54 5.56
N PRO A 370 16.79 3.98 6.76
CA PRO A 370 18.13 3.90 7.30
C PRO A 370 19.16 3.25 6.35
N LYS A 371 18.76 2.19 5.64
CA LYS A 371 19.59 1.55 4.60
C LYS A 371 19.91 2.52 3.45
N GLN A 372 18.95 3.29 2.98
CA GLN A 372 19.19 4.29 1.93
C GLN A 372 20.06 5.45 2.43
N VAL A 373 19.95 5.87 3.70
CA VAL A 373 20.90 6.82 4.32
C VAL A 373 22.32 6.27 4.29
N ARG A 374 22.50 5.01 4.75
CA ARG A 374 23.80 4.33 4.70
C ARG A 374 24.37 4.28 3.27
N SER A 375 23.57 3.82 2.31
CA SER A 375 23.99 3.74 0.91
C SER A 375 24.37 5.11 0.33
N TYR A 376 23.66 6.17 0.71
CA TYR A 376 23.99 7.53 0.30
C TYR A 376 25.32 8.02 0.92
N MET A 377 25.52 7.77 2.22
CA MET A 377 26.77 8.10 2.89
C MET A 377 27.97 7.33 2.28
N GLN A 378 27.81 6.05 1.99
CA GLN A 378 28.82 5.22 1.32
C GLN A 378 29.14 5.73 -0.09
N SER A 379 28.15 6.19 -0.87
CA SER A 379 28.37 6.76 -2.20
C SER A 379 29.17 8.05 -2.21
N LEU A 380 29.38 8.66 -1.05
CA LEU A 380 30.18 9.87 -0.81
C LEU A 380 31.45 9.58 -0.01
N ASP A 381 31.90 8.32 0.04
CA ASP A 381 33.11 7.84 0.70
C ASP A 381 33.18 8.19 2.20
N ILE A 382 32.05 8.30 2.89
CA ILE A 382 31.99 8.51 4.34
C ILE A 382 32.38 7.21 5.04
N SER A 383 33.26 7.29 6.04
CA SER A 383 33.76 6.12 6.77
C SER A 383 32.64 5.37 7.51
N GLU A 384 32.71 4.05 7.59
CA GLU A 384 31.75 3.20 8.30
C GLU A 384 31.56 3.64 9.77
N SER A 385 32.63 4.07 10.45
CA SER A 385 32.51 4.63 11.81
C SER A 385 31.59 5.86 11.88
N ASN A 386 31.71 6.79 10.94
CA ASN A 386 30.83 7.95 10.88
C ASN A 386 29.39 7.57 10.51
N ILE A 387 29.21 6.60 9.62
CA ILE A 387 27.91 6.07 9.23
C ILE A 387 27.17 5.55 10.47
N HIS A 388 27.79 4.60 11.21
CA HIS A 388 27.20 4.01 12.41
C HIS A 388 27.05 5.01 13.58
N ASN A 389 27.92 6.03 13.64
CA ASN A 389 27.78 7.07 14.66
C ASN A 389 26.59 8.00 14.40
N ASN A 390 26.16 8.17 13.17
CA ASN A 390 25.16 9.15 12.80
C ASN A 390 23.78 8.54 12.51
N ILE A 391 23.66 7.28 12.14
CA ILE A 391 22.35 6.64 11.85
C ILE A 391 21.73 6.09 13.14
N TRP A 392 20.55 6.61 13.47
CA TRP A 392 19.71 6.16 14.57
C TRP A 392 18.37 5.67 14.01
N ALA A 393 17.87 4.56 14.51
CA ALA A 393 16.59 4.00 14.08
C ALA A 393 15.80 3.47 15.28
N SER A 394 14.51 3.76 15.33
CA SER A 394 13.63 3.20 16.34
C SER A 394 12.30 2.78 15.76
N ASP A 395 11.68 1.80 16.39
CA ASP A 395 10.30 1.38 16.13
C ASP A 395 9.71 0.82 17.44
N LYS A 396 8.39 0.82 17.53
CA LYS A 396 7.73 0.16 18.67
C LYS A 396 7.70 -1.36 18.55
N MET A 397 7.93 -1.92 17.35
CA MET A 397 7.82 -3.33 17.00
C MET A 397 9.20 -3.99 16.97
N ASN A 398 9.44 -4.91 17.90
CA ASN A 398 10.74 -5.58 18.01
C ASN A 398 11.12 -6.40 16.78
N MET A 399 10.16 -7.09 16.17
CA MET A 399 10.41 -7.89 14.97
C MET A 399 10.89 -7.04 13.79
N ALA A 400 10.33 -5.84 13.60
CA ALA A 400 10.77 -4.89 12.59
C ALA A 400 12.22 -4.46 12.81
N LEU A 401 12.60 -4.22 14.07
CA LEU A 401 13.96 -3.82 14.42
C LEU A 401 15.01 -4.91 14.18
N GLN A 402 14.66 -6.17 14.33
CA GLN A 402 15.56 -7.28 13.96
C GLN A 402 15.90 -7.23 12.47
N ILE A 403 14.90 -6.97 11.62
CA ILE A 403 15.08 -6.81 10.18
C ILE A 403 15.94 -5.58 9.87
N THR A 404 15.68 -4.46 10.55
CA THR A 404 16.47 -3.22 10.41
C THR A 404 17.93 -3.46 10.79
N ASN A 405 18.18 -4.20 11.87
CA ASN A 405 19.54 -4.54 12.28
C ASN A 405 20.28 -5.33 11.19
N LEU A 406 19.62 -6.32 10.59
CA LEU A 406 20.15 -7.08 9.47
C LEU A 406 20.42 -6.19 8.24
N ALA A 407 19.51 -5.27 7.92
CA ALA A 407 19.66 -4.36 6.79
C ALA A 407 20.84 -3.40 6.92
N LEU A 408 21.24 -3.06 8.15
CA LEU A 408 22.37 -2.17 8.45
C LEU A 408 23.70 -2.92 8.74
N THR A 409 23.65 -4.25 8.92
CA THR A 409 24.85 -5.04 9.21
C THR A 409 25.46 -5.57 7.91
N SER A 410 26.78 -5.46 7.79
CA SER A 410 27.59 -6.03 6.70
C SER A 410 28.95 -6.46 7.22
N THR A 411 29.71 -7.19 6.40
CA THR A 411 31.12 -7.56 6.71
C THR A 411 32.04 -6.35 6.91
N GLU A 412 31.68 -5.20 6.35
CA GLU A 412 32.41 -3.94 6.46
C GLU A 412 32.08 -3.16 7.74
N SER A 413 30.94 -3.50 8.39
CA SER A 413 30.47 -2.83 9.61
C SER A 413 30.85 -3.55 10.90
N MET A 414 31.81 -4.45 10.85
CA MET A 414 32.34 -5.13 12.04
C MET A 414 32.79 -4.14 13.10
N ASN A 415 32.55 -4.45 14.37
CA ASN A 415 32.87 -3.62 15.55
C ASN A 415 32.08 -2.31 15.68
N HIS A 416 31.08 -2.03 14.83
CA HIS A 416 30.24 -0.85 14.95
C HIS A 416 28.87 -1.17 15.51
N ILE A 417 28.42 -0.38 16.47
CA ILE A 417 27.09 -0.53 17.08
C ILE A 417 26.05 0.08 16.17
N ASN A 418 25.09 -0.72 15.71
CA ASN A 418 23.86 -0.22 15.11
C ASN A 418 22.99 0.44 16.18
N LYS A 419 22.75 1.75 16.09
CA LYS A 419 21.92 2.50 17.04
C LYS A 419 20.43 2.28 16.77
N ILE A 420 20.00 1.03 16.90
CA ILE A 420 18.65 0.54 16.66
C ILE A 420 18.05 0.15 18.02
N PHE A 421 16.87 0.68 18.34
CA PHE A 421 16.27 0.44 19.67
C PHE A 421 14.75 0.47 19.65
N GLN A 422 14.15 -0.31 20.54
CA GLN A 422 12.70 -0.38 20.67
C GLN A 422 12.18 0.76 21.54
N LYS A 423 11.38 1.64 20.93
CA LYS A 423 10.72 2.76 21.61
C LYS A 423 9.47 3.21 20.86
N ASN A 424 8.43 3.57 21.59
CA ASN A 424 7.34 4.34 21.01
C ASN A 424 7.84 5.77 20.75
N ILE A 425 7.47 6.34 19.61
CA ILE A 425 7.88 7.70 19.19
C ILE A 425 7.57 8.74 20.27
N PHE A 426 6.42 8.68 20.93
CA PHE A 426 6.04 9.63 21.98
C PHE A 426 6.77 9.43 23.31
N ASP A 427 7.63 8.41 23.45
CA ASP A 427 8.50 8.18 24.58
C ASP A 427 9.96 8.55 24.30
N LEU A 428 10.25 9.10 23.11
CA LEU A 428 11.59 9.57 22.76
C LEU A 428 11.84 10.94 23.40
N ASN A 429 12.98 11.05 24.08
CA ASN A 429 13.45 12.32 24.66
C ASN A 429 14.96 12.44 24.43
N SER A 430 15.41 13.62 24.01
CA SER A 430 16.83 13.92 23.74
C SER A 430 17.77 13.80 24.94
N GLU A 431 17.26 13.67 26.14
CA GLU A 431 18.07 13.49 27.35
C GLU A 431 18.12 12.04 27.85
N GLN A 432 17.38 11.15 27.21
CA GLN A 432 17.25 9.77 27.61
C GLN A 432 18.47 8.94 27.19
N LYS A 433 18.89 8.01 28.08
CA LYS A 433 19.88 6.99 27.75
C LYS A 433 19.21 5.72 27.24
N ILE A 434 19.73 5.17 26.17
CA ILE A 434 19.32 3.89 25.60
C ILE A 434 20.47 2.90 25.73
N THR A 435 20.16 1.69 26.12
CA THR A 435 21.12 0.58 26.23
C THR A 435 21.22 -0.14 24.90
N PHE A 436 22.41 -0.25 24.36
CA PHE A 436 22.76 -0.99 23.16
C PHE A 436 23.64 -2.18 23.50
N THR A 437 23.55 -3.24 22.72
CA THR A 437 24.41 -4.40 22.82
C THR A 437 25.58 -4.26 21.85
N SER A 438 26.79 -4.38 22.35
CA SER A 438 28.01 -4.41 21.54
C SER A 438 27.99 -5.63 20.61
N PRO A 439 28.27 -5.50 19.31
CA PRO A 439 28.32 -6.64 18.39
C PRO A 439 29.54 -7.54 18.65
N SER A 440 30.61 -7.02 19.26
CA SER A 440 31.86 -7.76 19.47
C SER A 440 31.83 -8.74 20.65
N ASP A 441 31.24 -8.33 21.78
CA ASP A 441 31.32 -9.08 23.03
C ASP A 441 29.98 -9.23 23.78
N GLY A 442 28.91 -8.66 23.22
CA GLY A 442 27.59 -8.65 23.86
C GLY A 442 27.47 -7.72 25.08
N SER A 443 28.47 -6.89 25.36
CA SER A 443 28.44 -5.94 26.48
C SER A 443 27.36 -4.87 26.28
N GLN A 444 26.86 -4.32 27.40
CA GLN A 444 25.80 -3.33 27.39
C GLN A 444 26.39 -1.91 27.48
N LEU A 445 26.06 -1.08 26.50
CA LEU A 445 26.50 0.30 26.39
C LEU A 445 25.32 1.26 26.49
N ASN A 446 25.41 2.24 27.38
CA ASN A 446 24.37 3.27 27.56
C ASN A 446 24.76 4.54 26.77
N LEU A 447 24.03 4.83 25.70
CA LEU A 447 24.22 6.04 24.88
C LEU A 447 23.06 7.00 25.09
N GLN A 448 23.37 8.29 25.18
CA GLN A 448 22.35 9.34 25.27
C GLN A 448 21.76 9.64 23.87
N ILE A 449 20.45 9.78 23.78
CA ILE A 449 19.77 10.22 22.56
C ILE A 449 20.17 11.68 22.26
N PRO A 450 20.75 11.98 21.08
CA PRO A 450 21.09 13.36 20.72
C PRO A 450 19.86 14.14 20.25
N ARG A 451 19.99 15.44 20.06
CA ARG A 451 19.13 16.18 19.15
C ARG A 451 19.56 15.91 17.73
N TYR A 452 18.58 15.76 16.83
CA TYR A 452 18.81 15.31 15.46
C TYR A 452 18.82 16.47 14.49
N THR A 453 19.80 16.50 13.59
CA THR A 453 19.86 17.45 12.48
C THR A 453 18.96 17.02 11.34
N ASN A 454 18.76 15.71 11.17
CA ASN A 454 17.82 15.19 10.17
C ASN A 454 16.92 14.11 10.80
N ILE A 455 15.62 14.21 10.52
CA ILE A 455 14.65 13.15 10.84
C ILE A 455 13.95 12.74 9.55
N LEU A 456 14.03 11.46 9.20
CA LEU A 456 13.39 10.91 8.02
C LEU A 456 12.50 9.75 8.44
N SER A 457 11.27 9.71 7.95
CA SER A 457 10.39 8.57 8.26
C SER A 457 9.25 8.41 7.26
N ASN A 458 8.83 7.18 7.09
CA ASN A 458 7.53 6.85 6.56
C ASN A 458 6.59 6.68 7.76
N LEU A 459 5.81 7.71 8.08
CA LEU A 459 4.97 7.69 9.28
C LEU A 459 3.80 6.71 9.15
N PRO A 460 3.37 6.06 10.23
CA PRO A 460 2.27 5.10 10.21
C PRO A 460 0.92 5.77 9.87
N PHE A 461 0.21 5.23 8.87
CA PHE A 461 -1.10 5.72 8.40
C PHE A 461 -2.24 5.12 9.24
N ILE A 462 -2.25 5.40 10.54
CA ILE A 462 -3.18 4.81 11.51
C ILE A 462 -4.35 5.78 11.77
N PRO A 463 -5.60 5.38 11.44
CA PRO A 463 -6.79 6.15 11.81
C PRO A 463 -6.98 6.20 13.33
N PHE A 464 -7.59 7.29 13.83
CA PHE A 464 -7.78 7.50 15.27
C PHE A 464 -8.48 6.33 15.99
N GLU A 465 -9.43 5.68 15.33
CA GLU A 465 -10.26 4.62 15.90
C GLU A 465 -9.45 3.39 16.36
N ILE A 466 -8.28 3.15 15.75
CA ILE A 466 -7.43 1.99 16.05
C ILE A 466 -6.14 2.35 16.78
N ILE A 467 -5.97 3.61 17.20
CA ILE A 467 -4.84 4.04 18.04
C ILE A 467 -4.98 3.43 19.44
N ASP A 468 -3.87 2.96 20.00
CA ASP A 468 -3.79 2.43 21.37
C ASP A 468 -4.22 3.47 22.42
N GLU A 469 -4.88 3.06 23.48
CA GLU A 469 -5.34 3.97 24.54
C GLU A 469 -4.20 4.72 25.22
N SER A 470 -3.05 4.06 25.46
CA SER A 470 -1.84 4.69 26.00
C SER A 470 -1.31 5.82 25.10
N ASP A 471 -1.42 5.66 23.78
CA ASP A 471 -1.03 6.70 22.83
C ASP A 471 -2.08 7.83 22.76
N LYS A 472 -3.37 7.53 22.95
CA LYS A 472 -4.45 8.55 23.03
C LYS A 472 -4.27 9.51 24.20
N GLU A 473 -3.74 9.02 25.34
CA GLU A 473 -3.41 9.89 26.48
C GLU A 473 -2.28 10.86 26.13
N LYS A 474 -1.21 10.37 25.48
CA LYS A 474 -0.08 11.20 25.02
C LYS A 474 -0.53 12.20 23.96
N ILE A 475 -1.37 11.79 23.01
CA ILE A 475 -1.99 12.64 22.00
C ILE A 475 -2.78 13.78 22.66
N SER A 476 -3.50 13.49 23.74
CA SER A 476 -4.25 14.51 24.47
C SER A 476 -3.30 15.58 25.06
N SER A 477 -2.17 15.18 25.61
CA SER A 477 -1.12 16.10 26.11
C SER A 477 -0.50 16.94 24.99
N ILE A 478 -0.21 16.33 23.82
CA ILE A 478 0.31 17.05 22.64
C ILE A 478 -0.70 18.08 22.15
N ARG A 479 -1.99 17.75 22.11
CA ARG A 479 -3.06 18.69 21.71
C ARG A 479 -3.19 19.88 22.67
N LEU A 480 -3.06 19.64 23.97
CA LEU A 480 -3.04 20.73 24.96
C LEU A 480 -1.84 21.62 24.73
N LYS A 481 -0.66 21.07 24.56
CA LYS A 481 0.57 21.81 24.26
C LYS A 481 0.40 22.70 23.00
N ILE A 482 -0.09 22.14 21.88
CA ILE A 482 -0.33 22.94 20.66
C ILE A 482 -1.28 24.11 20.93
N LYS A 483 -2.35 23.89 21.71
CA LYS A 483 -3.31 24.93 22.07
C LYS A 483 -2.65 26.02 22.91
N ASP A 484 -1.84 25.63 23.88
CA ASP A 484 -1.15 26.56 24.78
C ASP A 484 -0.06 27.36 24.03
N ASP A 485 0.80 26.69 23.26
CA ASP A 485 1.86 27.30 22.46
C ASP A 485 1.31 28.31 21.42
N SER A 486 0.14 28.01 20.85
CA SER A 486 -0.54 28.87 19.86
C SER A 486 -1.52 29.88 20.47
N GLU A 487 -1.56 30.04 21.79
CA GLU A 487 -2.54 30.90 22.49
C GLU A 487 -4.00 30.60 22.11
N GLY A 488 -4.30 29.32 21.88
CA GLY A 488 -5.62 28.86 21.47
C GLY A 488 -5.99 29.03 19.99
N LYS A 489 -5.08 29.59 19.17
CA LYS A 489 -5.32 29.82 17.73
C LYS A 489 -5.36 28.56 16.91
N ILE A 490 -4.68 27.46 17.36
CA ILE A 490 -4.60 26.19 16.67
C ILE A 490 -5.18 25.07 17.55
N GLN A 491 -6.07 24.29 16.97
CA GLN A 491 -6.68 23.17 17.68
C GLN A 491 -6.85 21.97 16.73
N LEU A 492 -6.02 20.96 16.90
CA LEU A 492 -6.18 19.71 16.15
C LEU A 492 -7.42 18.94 16.63
N SER A 493 -8.16 18.34 15.70
CA SER A 493 -9.32 17.50 16.00
C SER A 493 -8.95 16.32 16.89
N LYS A 494 -9.86 15.87 17.76
CA LYS A 494 -9.67 14.65 18.57
C LYS A 494 -9.56 13.38 17.75
N LYS A 495 -10.07 13.39 16.51
CA LYS A 495 -10.16 12.24 15.61
C LYS A 495 -9.24 12.36 14.40
N SER A 496 -8.12 13.04 14.54
CA SER A 496 -7.11 13.11 13.48
C SER A 496 -6.27 11.83 13.42
N ASP A 497 -5.70 11.55 12.25
CA ASP A 497 -4.80 10.41 12.04
C ASP A 497 -3.55 10.52 12.93
N TYR A 498 -2.96 9.38 13.24
CA TYR A 498 -1.84 9.26 14.20
C TYR A 498 -0.63 10.13 13.82
N TYR A 499 -0.28 10.18 12.54
CA TYR A 499 0.87 10.95 12.06
C TYR A 499 0.75 12.47 12.29
N TYR A 500 -0.48 13.03 12.44
CA TYR A 500 -0.68 14.45 12.75
C TYR A 500 0.04 14.84 14.04
N TYR A 501 -0.05 14.01 15.04
CA TYR A 501 0.53 14.24 16.36
C TYR A 501 2.02 13.92 16.38
N ILE A 502 2.45 12.92 15.60
CA ILE A 502 3.87 12.59 15.47
C ILE A 502 4.64 13.77 14.87
N ILE A 503 4.15 14.37 13.78
CA ILE A 503 4.83 15.51 13.14
C ILE A 503 5.11 16.62 14.15
N ILE A 504 4.14 16.95 14.99
CA ILE A 504 4.32 18.01 16.00
C ILE A 504 5.29 17.56 17.10
N TYR A 505 5.22 16.30 17.50
CA TYR A 505 6.12 15.76 18.54
C TYR A 505 7.59 15.77 18.09
N LEU A 506 7.86 15.48 16.82
CA LEU A 506 9.21 15.47 16.24
C LEU A 506 9.96 16.80 16.41
N HIS A 507 9.25 17.93 16.55
CA HIS A 507 9.86 19.24 16.80
C HIS A 507 10.74 19.22 18.07
N SER A 508 10.36 18.47 19.10
CA SER A 508 11.11 18.38 20.35
C SER A 508 12.43 17.61 20.23
N LEU A 509 12.59 16.79 19.18
CA LEU A 509 13.77 15.97 18.92
C LEU A 509 14.78 16.65 17.99
N LEU A 510 14.40 17.73 17.33
CA LEU A 510 15.28 18.46 16.41
C LEU A 510 16.28 19.37 17.13
N ASP A 511 17.46 19.49 16.55
CA ASP A 511 18.36 20.61 16.85
C ASP A 511 17.87 21.90 16.18
N ASP A 512 18.60 23.03 16.40
CA ASP A 512 18.15 24.32 15.87
C ASP A 512 18.27 24.41 14.34
N SER A 513 19.17 23.69 13.71
CA SER A 513 19.30 23.58 12.26
C SER A 513 18.51 22.41 11.66
N GLY A 514 17.61 21.81 12.44
CA GLY A 514 16.96 20.54 12.15
C GLY A 514 16.04 20.55 10.93
N ARG A 515 16.11 19.47 10.16
CA ARG A 515 15.35 19.24 8.93
C ARG A 515 14.60 17.90 9.01
N ILE A 516 13.38 17.88 8.52
CA ILE A 516 12.53 16.68 8.53
C ILE A 516 12.09 16.36 7.10
N GLY A 517 12.20 15.08 6.71
CA GLY A 517 11.60 14.52 5.51
C GLY A 517 10.63 13.40 5.85
N LEU A 518 9.38 13.54 5.49
CA LEU A 518 8.33 12.59 5.86
C LEU A 518 7.57 12.08 4.65
N ILE A 519 7.26 10.79 4.66
CA ILE A 519 6.26 10.19 3.77
C ILE A 519 4.96 10.10 4.55
N LEU A 520 3.89 10.64 3.99
CA LEU A 520 2.56 10.75 4.60
C LEU A 520 1.49 10.25 3.63
N SER A 521 0.32 9.83 4.16
CA SER A 521 -0.89 9.75 3.34
C SER A 521 -1.24 11.13 2.80
N ASN A 522 -1.61 11.27 1.53
CA ASN A 522 -1.98 12.56 0.97
C ASN A 522 -3.42 13.02 1.34
N SER A 523 -4.15 12.24 2.13
CA SER A 523 -5.52 12.56 2.56
C SER A 523 -5.62 13.93 3.26
N TRP A 524 -4.59 14.35 3.98
CA TRP A 524 -4.56 15.64 4.67
C TRP A 524 -4.60 16.86 3.72
N LEU A 525 -4.18 16.69 2.47
CA LEU A 525 -4.13 17.81 1.50
C LEU A 525 -5.52 18.32 1.10
N ALA A 526 -6.59 17.56 1.36
CA ALA A 526 -7.94 17.92 0.91
C ALA A 526 -9.00 17.93 2.02
N THR A 527 -8.62 17.67 3.30
CA THR A 527 -9.58 17.63 4.42
C THR A 527 -9.54 18.88 5.29
N ASP A 528 -10.63 19.17 5.99
CA ASP A 528 -10.66 20.25 6.99
C ASP A 528 -9.66 20.00 8.12
N SER A 529 -9.52 18.75 8.59
CA SER A 529 -8.50 18.36 9.56
C SER A 529 -7.07 18.55 9.03
N GLY A 530 -6.87 18.36 7.73
CA GLY A 530 -5.59 18.61 7.07
C GLY A 530 -5.25 20.10 6.99
N ARG A 531 -6.23 20.99 6.87
CA ARG A 531 -6.02 22.44 6.98
C ARG A 531 -5.55 22.83 8.39
N GLU A 532 -6.13 22.24 9.43
CA GLU A 532 -5.68 22.44 10.80
C GLU A 532 -4.26 21.88 11.02
N LEU A 533 -3.94 20.74 10.42
CA LEU A 533 -2.58 20.21 10.41
C LEU A 533 -1.61 21.16 9.71
N PHE A 534 -1.97 21.69 8.54
CA PHE A 534 -1.14 22.64 7.80
C PHE A 534 -0.83 23.90 8.64
N LYS A 535 -1.82 24.44 9.36
CA LYS A 535 -1.63 25.55 10.30
C LYS A 535 -0.68 25.16 11.45
N ALA A 536 -0.85 23.97 12.02
CA ALA A 536 0.01 23.48 13.09
C ALA A 536 1.45 23.27 12.62
N ILE A 537 1.65 22.67 11.43
CA ILE A 537 2.96 22.52 10.83
C ILE A 537 3.60 23.90 10.60
N SER A 538 2.88 24.85 9.99
CA SER A 538 3.37 26.20 9.70
C SER A 538 3.68 27.02 10.96
N PHE A 539 3.14 26.64 12.11
CA PHE A 539 3.47 27.26 13.40
C PHE A 539 4.84 26.81 13.91
N TYR A 540 5.15 25.52 13.85
CA TYR A 540 6.39 24.95 14.39
C TYR A 540 7.53 24.89 13.37
N TYR A 541 7.22 24.86 12.06
CA TYR A 541 8.17 24.60 10.99
C TYR A 541 8.03 25.59 9.84
N ASP A 542 9.09 25.70 9.08
CA ASP A 542 9.09 26.24 7.73
C ASP A 542 8.92 25.12 6.73
N ILE A 543 7.78 25.13 6.04
CA ILE A 543 7.51 24.13 5.00
C ILE A 543 8.31 24.50 3.76
N GLU A 544 9.24 23.64 3.36
CA GLU A 544 10.03 23.85 2.14
C GLU A 544 9.29 23.32 0.91
N SER A 545 8.85 22.08 0.97
CA SER A 545 8.13 21.49 -0.17
C SER A 545 7.14 20.40 0.25
N ILE A 546 6.14 20.22 -0.61
CA ILE A 546 5.20 19.09 -0.59
C ILE A 546 5.27 18.43 -1.97
N THR A 547 5.56 17.11 -2.02
CA THR A 547 5.71 16.37 -3.28
C THR A 547 4.69 15.25 -3.36
N ILE A 548 4.02 15.11 -4.52
CA ILE A 548 3.05 14.04 -4.79
C ILE A 548 3.39 13.28 -6.09
N SER A 549 2.73 12.13 -6.27
CA SER A 549 2.75 11.39 -7.53
C SER A 549 1.76 11.99 -8.54
N GLY A 550 2.20 12.24 -9.75
CA GLY A 550 1.35 12.57 -10.91
C GLY A 550 0.76 11.33 -11.61
N LYS A 551 1.27 10.13 -11.30
CA LYS A 551 0.86 8.89 -11.96
C LYS A 551 0.82 7.70 -10.98
N GLY A 552 -0.38 7.34 -10.54
CA GLY A 552 -0.61 6.17 -9.71
C GLY A 552 -0.04 6.25 -8.28
N LYS A 553 -0.03 5.13 -7.61
CA LYS A 553 0.41 4.97 -6.21
C LYS A 553 1.89 4.63 -6.15
N TRP A 554 2.60 5.17 -5.15
CA TRP A 554 3.99 4.77 -4.88
C TRP A 554 4.08 3.42 -4.15
N PHE A 555 3.08 3.08 -3.33
CA PHE A 555 3.02 1.82 -2.59
C PHE A 555 2.20 0.78 -3.35
N PHE A 556 2.81 -0.34 -3.74
CA PHE A 556 2.09 -1.43 -4.41
C PHE A 556 1.10 -2.13 -3.47
N ASN A 557 1.46 -2.25 -2.21
CA ASN A 557 0.73 -3.03 -1.20
C ASN A 557 -0.25 -2.20 -0.37
N ALA A 558 -0.38 -0.89 -0.64
CA ALA A 558 -1.30 -0.01 0.06
C ALA A 558 -2.31 0.64 -0.89
N ASN A 559 -3.55 0.74 -0.45
CA ASN A 559 -4.57 1.53 -1.14
C ASN A 559 -4.53 3.00 -0.72
N VAL A 560 -3.32 3.55 -0.59
CA VAL A 560 -3.09 4.91 -0.11
C VAL A 560 -2.24 5.67 -1.12
N MET A 561 -2.68 6.87 -1.48
CA MET A 561 -1.84 7.86 -2.14
C MET A 561 -0.99 8.55 -1.09
N SER A 562 0.28 8.76 -1.38
CA SER A 562 1.23 9.35 -0.42
C SER A 562 1.87 10.62 -0.95
N SER A 563 2.41 11.41 -0.02
CA SER A 563 3.15 12.63 -0.28
C SER A 563 4.47 12.64 0.50
N ILE A 564 5.48 13.31 -0.03
CA ILE A 564 6.69 13.68 0.70
C ILE A 564 6.49 15.11 1.23
N LEU A 565 6.81 15.33 2.49
CA LEU A 565 6.78 16.62 3.15
C LEU A 565 8.18 16.94 3.67
N ILE A 566 8.76 18.08 3.24
CA ILE A 566 10.06 18.55 3.70
C ILE A 566 9.86 19.80 4.56
N LEU A 567 10.38 19.73 5.78
CA LEU A 567 10.25 20.77 6.80
C LEU A 567 11.62 21.19 7.34
N ASN A 568 11.76 22.46 7.67
CA ASN A 568 12.89 22.96 8.45
C ASN A 568 12.38 23.47 9.80
N LYS A 569 13.18 23.35 10.86
CA LYS A 569 12.82 23.93 12.16
C LYS A 569 12.72 25.45 12.02
N LYS A 570 11.65 26.01 12.53
CA LYS A 570 11.38 27.45 12.40
C LYS A 570 12.29 28.29 13.29
N HIS A 571 12.96 29.28 12.72
CA HIS A 571 13.72 30.28 13.45
C HIS A 571 12.87 31.50 13.73
N THR A 572 12.85 31.97 14.97
CA THR A 572 11.97 33.06 15.44
C THR A 572 12.31 34.41 14.84
N ASN A 573 13.46 34.57 14.19
CA ASN A 573 14.03 35.88 13.81
C ASN A 573 13.99 36.22 12.31
N GLU A 574 13.51 35.33 11.45
CA GLU A 574 13.50 35.60 10.00
C GLU A 574 12.15 36.13 9.52
N LYS A 575 12.13 37.36 9.00
CA LYS A 575 10.98 38.02 8.35
C LYS A 575 10.92 37.79 6.83
N SER A 576 11.63 36.80 6.28
CA SER A 576 11.57 36.54 4.83
C SER A 576 10.22 35.98 4.44
N GLU A 577 9.67 36.42 3.31
CA GLU A 577 8.47 35.89 2.72
C GLU A 577 8.76 34.42 2.31
N ARG A 578 8.09 33.48 2.99
CA ARG A 578 8.36 32.06 2.81
C ARG A 578 7.57 31.54 1.63
N ILE A 579 8.28 30.95 0.68
CA ILE A 579 7.71 30.32 -0.51
C ILE A 579 7.70 28.80 -0.30
N ILE A 580 6.52 28.18 -0.42
CA ILE A 580 6.33 26.75 -0.35
C ILE A 580 6.26 26.19 -1.78
N GLN A 581 7.04 25.13 -2.04
CA GLN A 581 7.05 24.46 -3.33
C GLN A 581 6.07 23.26 -3.33
N PHE A 582 5.20 23.22 -4.31
CA PHE A 582 4.30 22.10 -4.60
C PHE A 582 4.83 21.38 -5.84
N ILE A 583 5.30 20.15 -5.64
CA ILE A 583 6.00 19.37 -6.66
C ILE A 583 5.18 18.14 -7.03
N MET A 584 4.98 17.90 -8.30
CA MET A 584 4.30 16.71 -8.82
C MET A 584 5.24 15.95 -9.75
N ILE A 585 5.69 14.76 -9.33
CA ILE A 585 6.51 13.86 -10.14
C ILE A 585 5.63 13.30 -11.25
N LYS A 586 6.04 13.47 -12.52
CA LYS A 586 5.22 13.15 -13.70
C LYS A 586 4.94 11.66 -13.85
N ASP A 587 5.94 10.83 -13.63
CA ASP A 587 5.84 9.37 -13.73
C ASP A 587 5.79 8.69 -12.36
N ASN A 588 5.42 7.41 -12.33
CA ASN A 588 5.48 6.66 -11.08
C ASN A 588 6.94 6.44 -10.68
N ILE A 589 7.28 6.73 -9.43
CA ILE A 589 8.64 6.60 -8.91
C ILE A 589 9.22 5.20 -9.11
N ASN A 590 8.37 4.18 -9.09
CA ASN A 590 8.79 2.79 -9.27
C ASN A 590 9.23 2.47 -10.71
N ASP A 591 8.73 3.24 -11.69
CA ASP A 591 9.07 3.09 -13.11
C ASP A 591 10.38 3.82 -13.48
N LEU A 592 10.79 4.80 -12.67
CA LEU A 592 12.02 5.56 -12.88
C LEU A 592 13.27 4.72 -12.59
N THR A 593 14.38 5.04 -13.24
CA THR A 593 15.71 4.48 -12.95
C THR A 593 16.33 5.15 -11.72
N ASN A 594 17.40 4.57 -11.19
CA ASN A 594 18.14 5.18 -10.08
C ASN A 594 18.79 6.51 -10.48
N ASP A 595 19.26 6.64 -11.74
CA ASP A 595 19.87 7.86 -12.25
C ASP A 595 18.85 8.99 -12.40
N GLU A 596 17.63 8.67 -12.83
CA GLU A 596 16.52 9.63 -12.91
C GLU A 596 16.12 10.15 -11.51
N ILE A 597 16.12 9.28 -10.49
CA ILE A 597 15.92 9.70 -9.09
C ILE A 597 17.02 10.66 -8.64
N ASP A 598 18.27 10.41 -9.04
CA ASP A 598 19.41 11.26 -8.72
C ASP A 598 19.31 12.63 -9.40
N ILE A 599 18.83 12.67 -10.67
CA ILE A 599 18.56 13.91 -11.39
C ILE A 599 17.44 14.71 -10.69
N ILE A 600 16.31 14.06 -10.37
CA ILE A 600 15.19 14.71 -9.65
C ILE A 600 15.66 15.34 -8.35
N SER A 601 16.45 14.59 -7.58
CA SER A 601 16.96 15.04 -6.28
C SER A 601 17.93 16.23 -6.42
N ARG A 602 18.81 16.18 -7.41
CA ARG A 602 19.77 17.25 -7.74
C ARG A 602 19.04 18.54 -8.17
N ASP A 603 18.11 18.42 -9.14
CA ASP A 603 17.34 19.56 -9.67
C ASP A 603 16.52 20.20 -8.56
N TYR A 604 15.95 19.39 -7.65
CA TYR A 604 15.26 19.85 -6.45
C TYR A 604 16.18 20.69 -5.52
N LEU A 605 17.35 20.16 -5.19
CA LEU A 605 18.29 20.82 -4.26
C LEU A 605 18.88 22.10 -4.83
N LEU A 606 19.07 22.18 -6.16
CA LEU A 606 19.53 23.37 -6.86
C LEU A 606 18.40 24.39 -7.12
N GLY A 607 17.13 24.00 -6.89
CA GLY A 607 15.96 24.85 -7.16
C GLY A 607 15.64 24.99 -8.64
N GLU A 608 16.22 24.14 -9.50
CA GLU A 608 16.07 24.16 -10.95
C GLU A 608 14.72 23.56 -11.42
N SER A 609 14.38 23.81 -12.68
CA SER A 609 13.29 23.08 -13.34
C SER A 609 13.73 21.69 -13.76
N SER A 610 12.83 20.73 -13.76
CA SER A 610 13.14 19.36 -14.17
C SER A 610 12.14 18.85 -15.22
N ASP A 611 12.63 18.00 -16.11
CA ASP A 611 11.76 17.29 -17.04
C ASP A 611 10.90 16.22 -16.35
N TYR A 612 11.29 15.80 -15.15
CA TYR A 612 10.65 14.72 -14.38
C TYR A 612 9.55 15.19 -13.43
N TYR A 613 9.45 16.49 -13.11
CA TYR A 613 8.41 17.01 -12.26
C TYR A 613 7.85 18.37 -12.73
N ASN A 614 6.63 18.67 -12.32
CA ASN A 614 6.06 20.02 -12.38
C ASN A 614 6.19 20.67 -11.00
N LYS A 615 6.48 21.97 -10.97
CA LYS A 615 6.64 22.74 -9.75
C LYS A 615 5.76 24.01 -9.79
N SER A 616 4.97 24.21 -8.76
CA SER A 616 4.27 25.47 -8.48
C SER A 616 4.77 26.00 -7.12
N SER A 617 4.84 27.31 -6.99
CA SER A 617 5.40 27.94 -5.78
C SER A 617 4.49 29.08 -5.36
N TYR A 618 4.17 29.12 -4.06
CA TYR A 618 3.28 30.14 -3.49
C TYR A 618 3.82 30.64 -2.16
N SER A 619 3.61 31.93 -1.91
CA SER A 619 3.81 32.51 -0.59
C SER A 619 2.76 32.01 0.41
N MET A 620 3.04 32.15 1.69
CA MET A 620 2.10 31.75 2.74
C MET A 620 0.79 32.57 2.65
N ASN A 621 0.87 33.85 2.26
CA ASN A 621 -0.30 34.70 2.09
C ASN A 621 -1.21 34.23 0.94
N GLU A 622 -0.62 33.82 -0.18
CA GLU A 622 -1.38 33.25 -1.30
C GLU A 622 -2.06 31.97 -0.90
N ILE A 623 -1.35 31.07 -0.20
CA ILE A 623 -1.92 29.81 0.29
C ILE A 623 -3.09 30.06 1.23
N GLU A 624 -2.96 30.99 2.17
CA GLU A 624 -4.06 31.39 3.07
C GLU A 624 -5.25 31.97 2.30
N SER A 625 -4.99 32.76 1.26
CA SER A 625 -6.04 33.29 0.37
C SER A 625 -6.78 32.16 -0.34
N PHE A 626 -6.06 31.16 -0.92
CA PHE A 626 -6.68 30.00 -1.56
C PHE A 626 -7.49 29.14 -0.56
N LEU A 627 -6.93 28.86 0.62
CA LEU A 627 -7.63 28.11 1.66
C LEU A 627 -8.89 28.81 2.16
N SER A 628 -8.88 30.17 2.24
CA SER A 628 -10.05 30.97 2.60
C SER A 628 -11.18 30.84 1.58
N LYS A 629 -10.85 30.59 0.31
CA LYS A 629 -11.79 30.32 -0.80
C LYS A 629 -12.18 28.85 -0.92
N ASN A 630 -11.88 28.06 0.11
CA ASN A 630 -12.14 26.63 0.16
C ASN A 630 -11.43 25.81 -0.93
N ILE A 631 -10.38 26.34 -1.52
CA ILE A 631 -9.50 25.61 -2.43
C ILE A 631 -8.57 24.72 -1.59
N SER A 632 -8.49 23.44 -1.91
CA SER A 632 -7.68 22.48 -1.16
C SER A 632 -6.19 22.61 -1.51
N LEU A 633 -5.31 22.16 -0.60
CA LEU A 633 -3.87 22.09 -0.87
C LEU A 633 -3.55 21.20 -2.10
N ASN A 634 -4.37 20.20 -2.38
CA ASN A 634 -4.24 19.37 -3.59
C ASN A 634 -4.30 20.17 -4.89
N SER A 635 -4.99 21.29 -4.92
CA SER A 635 -5.11 22.12 -6.13
C SER A 635 -3.83 22.90 -6.43
N MET A 636 -2.99 23.13 -5.43
CA MET A 636 -1.79 23.98 -5.55
C MET A 636 -0.67 23.35 -6.38
N PHE A 637 -0.76 22.04 -6.67
CA PHE A 637 0.18 21.36 -7.56
C PHE A 637 -0.01 21.70 -9.06
N PHE A 638 -1.07 22.44 -9.41
CA PHE A 638 -1.52 22.60 -10.79
C PHE A 638 -1.46 24.05 -11.32
N ASP A 639 -0.66 24.90 -10.71
CA ASP A 639 -0.52 26.34 -11.03
C ASP A 639 -1.88 27.06 -11.09
N ILE A 640 -2.37 27.41 -9.92
CA ILE A 640 -3.65 28.11 -9.75
C ILE A 640 -3.46 29.62 -9.46
N SER A 641 -2.31 30.21 -9.79
CA SER A 641 -2.01 31.63 -9.58
C SER A 641 -3.02 32.57 -10.24
N TRP A 642 -3.65 32.15 -11.37
CA TRP A 642 -4.70 32.89 -12.05
C TRP A 642 -5.94 33.18 -11.18
N ILE A 643 -6.14 32.49 -10.03
CA ILE A 643 -7.29 32.71 -9.14
C ILE A 643 -7.38 34.16 -8.64
N HIS A 644 -6.25 34.84 -8.46
CA HIS A 644 -6.24 36.26 -8.08
C HIS A 644 -6.94 37.15 -9.13
N LYS A 645 -6.89 36.76 -10.41
CA LYS A 645 -7.54 37.52 -11.49
C LYS A 645 -9.07 37.42 -11.44
N VAL A 646 -9.61 36.30 -10.89
CA VAL A 646 -11.07 36.07 -10.81
C VAL A 646 -11.71 36.47 -9.49
N GLU A 647 -10.98 36.90 -8.48
CA GLU A 647 -11.50 37.23 -7.14
C GLU A 647 -12.66 38.22 -7.14
N LYS A 648 -12.63 39.21 -8.03
CA LYS A 648 -13.68 40.24 -8.12
C LYS A 648 -14.96 39.77 -8.80
N ILE A 649 -14.92 38.67 -9.51
CA ILE A 649 -16.06 38.15 -10.30
C ILE A 649 -16.72 36.93 -9.71
N ILE A 650 -16.19 36.39 -8.61
CA ILE A 650 -16.71 35.23 -7.91
C ILE A 650 -17.29 35.62 -6.57
N LEU A 651 -18.20 34.79 -6.08
CA LEU A 651 -18.76 34.91 -4.72
C LEU A 651 -19.01 33.51 -4.14
N PRO A 652 -19.14 33.40 -2.82
CA PRO A 652 -19.46 32.12 -2.17
C PRO A 652 -20.76 31.53 -2.68
N LEU A 653 -20.77 30.26 -3.02
CA LEU A 653 -21.93 29.56 -3.59
C LEU A 653 -23.16 29.66 -2.68
N ASN A 654 -22.97 29.64 -1.35
CA ASN A 654 -24.04 29.77 -0.38
C ASN A 654 -24.74 31.15 -0.38
N ASN A 655 -24.19 32.15 -1.08
CA ASN A 655 -24.89 33.44 -1.28
C ASN A 655 -26.01 33.32 -2.33
N LEU A 656 -25.90 32.36 -3.27
CA LEU A 656 -26.86 32.17 -4.35
C LEU A 656 -27.71 30.91 -4.18
N PHE A 657 -27.14 29.90 -3.50
CA PHE A 657 -27.76 28.58 -3.43
C PHE A 657 -27.82 28.03 -2.00
N LYS A 658 -28.93 27.43 -1.66
CA LYS A 658 -29.04 26.51 -0.53
C LYS A 658 -28.60 25.11 -0.98
N VAL A 659 -27.61 24.53 -0.29
CA VAL A 659 -27.12 23.19 -0.62
C VAL A 659 -27.95 22.12 0.08
N ILE A 660 -28.46 21.18 -0.70
CA ILE A 660 -29.30 20.06 -0.28
C ILE A 660 -28.48 18.77 -0.28
N ARG A 661 -28.47 18.06 0.84
CA ARG A 661 -27.93 16.69 0.88
C ARG A 661 -29.04 15.70 0.56
N GLY A 662 -28.75 14.73 -0.28
CA GLY A 662 -29.69 13.65 -0.59
C GLY A 662 -30.14 12.87 0.64
N MET A 663 -31.38 12.41 0.62
CA MET A 663 -32.00 11.76 1.76
C MET A 663 -31.46 10.38 2.04
N ARG A 664 -31.24 10.11 3.33
CA ARG A 664 -30.87 8.79 3.85
C ARG A 664 -31.92 8.35 4.88
N ARG A 665 -32.90 7.59 4.45
CA ARG A 665 -33.91 6.98 5.37
C ARG A 665 -33.55 5.55 5.77
N GLY A 666 -32.66 4.86 5.02
CA GLY A 666 -32.06 3.56 5.42
C GLY A 666 -32.76 2.33 4.86
N TRP A 667 -33.91 2.47 4.17
CA TRP A 667 -34.61 1.33 3.55
C TRP A 667 -35.35 1.75 2.27
N ASP A 668 -34.64 1.71 1.15
CA ASP A 668 -35.14 2.13 -0.16
C ASP A 668 -36.47 1.44 -0.58
N PRO A 669 -36.72 0.13 -0.32
CA PRO A 669 -37.99 -0.51 -0.70
C PRO A 669 -39.25 0.09 -0.05
N LEU A 670 -39.12 0.69 1.16
CA LEU A 670 -40.22 1.40 1.78
C LEU A 670 -40.44 2.80 1.17
N PHE A 671 -39.37 3.51 0.94
CA PHE A 671 -39.41 4.93 0.58
C PHE A 671 -39.50 5.17 -0.93
N TYR A 672 -39.17 4.18 -1.80
CA TYR A 672 -39.29 4.31 -3.24
C TYR A 672 -40.36 3.36 -3.76
N LEU A 673 -41.47 3.97 -4.19
CA LEU A 673 -42.62 3.22 -4.69
C LEU A 673 -42.34 2.57 -6.05
N PRO A 674 -42.94 1.41 -6.32
CA PRO A 674 -43.01 0.86 -7.68
C PRO A 674 -43.87 1.78 -8.57
N LYS A 675 -43.81 1.62 -9.89
CA LYS A 675 -44.66 2.43 -10.81
C LYS A 675 -46.14 2.16 -10.61
N ASP A 676 -46.46 0.89 -10.39
CA ASP A 676 -47.83 0.45 -10.12
C ASP A 676 -47.99 0.33 -8.60
N ASN A 677 -48.70 1.29 -8.01
CA ASN A 677 -49.00 1.36 -6.59
C ASN A 677 -50.36 2.05 -6.38
N ASP A 678 -51.02 1.72 -5.27
CA ASP A 678 -52.33 2.23 -4.91
C ASP A 678 -52.25 3.38 -3.88
N VAL A 679 -51.10 3.95 -3.66
CA VAL A 679 -50.90 5.04 -2.69
C VAL A 679 -51.45 6.32 -3.24
N GLU A 680 -52.19 7.06 -2.42
CA GLU A 680 -52.85 8.30 -2.78
C GLU A 680 -51.85 9.37 -3.23
N GLU A 681 -52.23 10.15 -4.24
CA GLU A 681 -51.34 11.09 -4.95
C GLU A 681 -50.67 12.13 -4.04
N GLU A 682 -51.34 12.52 -2.96
CA GLU A 682 -50.78 13.48 -1.99
C GLU A 682 -49.53 12.97 -1.25
N TYR A 683 -49.27 11.66 -1.24
CA TYR A 683 -48.09 11.04 -0.62
C TYR A 683 -47.01 10.69 -1.66
N LEU A 684 -47.24 11.05 -2.91
CA LEU A 684 -46.33 10.75 -4.01
C LEU A 684 -45.48 11.97 -4.34
N VAL A 685 -44.18 11.87 -4.09
CA VAL A 685 -43.23 12.94 -4.43
C VAL A 685 -42.18 12.43 -5.43
N PRO A 686 -41.88 13.20 -6.48
CA PRO A 686 -40.85 12.82 -7.41
C PRO A 686 -39.49 12.59 -6.73
N VAL A 687 -38.76 11.58 -7.16
CA VAL A 687 -37.44 11.28 -6.66
C VAL A 687 -36.46 10.96 -7.79
N LEU A 688 -35.22 11.44 -7.66
CA LEU A 688 -34.08 11.01 -8.47
C LEU A 688 -33.20 10.05 -7.65
N LYS A 689 -33.15 8.78 -8.09
CA LYS A 689 -32.48 7.70 -7.35
C LYS A 689 -30.97 7.61 -7.64
N SER A 690 -30.54 7.99 -8.85
CA SER A 690 -29.13 7.82 -9.26
C SER A 690 -28.71 8.82 -10.31
N ALA A 691 -27.47 9.34 -10.19
CA ALA A 691 -26.83 10.16 -11.23
C ALA A 691 -26.43 9.36 -12.48
N ARG A 692 -26.37 8.03 -12.41
CA ARG A 692 -25.91 7.18 -13.52
C ARG A 692 -26.82 7.28 -14.74
N ASN A 693 -28.12 7.47 -14.51
CA ASN A 693 -29.12 7.55 -15.56
C ASN A 693 -29.30 8.95 -16.16
N ILE A 694 -28.67 9.97 -15.60
CA ILE A 694 -28.76 11.34 -16.08
C ILE A 694 -27.86 11.45 -17.33
N LYS A 695 -28.49 11.74 -18.48
CA LYS A 695 -27.81 11.93 -19.78
C LYS A 695 -27.87 13.36 -20.26
N SER A 696 -28.73 14.20 -19.69
CA SER A 696 -29.01 15.57 -20.10
C SER A 696 -28.74 16.57 -18.99
N PHE A 697 -28.36 17.80 -19.35
CA PHE A 697 -28.33 18.95 -18.44
C PHE A 697 -29.74 19.30 -17.89
N TYR A 698 -30.78 18.77 -18.53
CA TYR A 698 -32.17 18.88 -18.10
C TYR A 698 -32.68 17.49 -17.71
N ALA A 699 -32.61 17.19 -16.40
CA ALA A 699 -32.93 15.88 -15.87
C ALA A 699 -34.41 15.75 -15.43
N LYS A 700 -34.91 14.53 -15.52
CA LYS A 700 -36.25 14.19 -15.00
C LYS A 700 -36.09 13.21 -13.84
N PRO A 701 -36.97 13.29 -12.82
CA PRO A 701 -37.04 12.26 -11.78
C PRO A 701 -37.23 10.87 -12.40
N ASP A 702 -36.59 9.87 -11.81
CA ASP A 702 -36.60 8.48 -12.30
C ASP A 702 -37.48 7.55 -11.42
N GLY A 703 -38.23 8.13 -10.50
CA GLY A 703 -39.11 7.38 -9.60
C GLY A 703 -40.02 8.27 -8.75
N THR A 704 -40.77 7.62 -7.88
CA THR A 704 -41.69 8.25 -6.92
C THR A 704 -41.27 7.82 -5.51
N ALA A 705 -41.26 8.78 -4.58
CA ALA A 705 -41.02 8.55 -3.16
C ALA A 705 -42.29 8.57 -2.35
N PHE A 706 -42.40 7.67 -1.37
CA PHE A 706 -43.47 7.68 -0.38
C PHE A 706 -43.20 8.75 0.67
N CYS A 707 -44.05 9.75 0.74
CA CYS A 707 -43.93 10.91 1.60
C CYS A 707 -45.17 11.10 2.46
N CYS A 708 -45.22 10.45 3.62
CA CYS A 708 -46.36 10.50 4.54
C CYS A 708 -45.89 10.88 5.94
N SER A 709 -46.54 11.91 6.53
CA SER A 709 -46.30 12.34 7.90
C SER A 709 -47.52 12.05 8.81
N LYS A 710 -48.65 11.59 8.24
CA LYS A 710 -49.85 11.24 9.00
C LYS A 710 -49.68 9.97 9.82
N THR A 711 -50.38 9.87 10.92
CA THR A 711 -50.43 8.63 11.70
C THR A 711 -51.34 7.61 11.01
N LYS A 712 -51.21 6.34 11.37
CA LYS A 712 -52.09 5.28 10.85
C LYS A 712 -53.58 5.55 11.14
N ASP A 713 -53.87 6.13 12.30
CA ASP A 713 -55.26 6.44 12.69
C ASP A 713 -55.81 7.64 11.92
N GLU A 714 -54.97 8.63 11.64
CA GLU A 714 -55.36 9.73 10.74
C GLU A 714 -55.64 9.23 9.32
N LEU A 715 -54.79 8.31 8.81
CA LEU A 715 -55.02 7.69 7.50
C LEU A 715 -56.30 6.89 7.43
N LYS A 716 -56.64 6.15 8.49
CA LYS A 716 -57.91 5.44 8.60
C LYS A 716 -59.09 6.41 8.63
N ALA A 717 -59.00 7.48 9.42
CA ALA A 717 -60.07 8.48 9.57
C ALA A 717 -60.45 9.18 8.25
N ILE A 718 -59.45 9.38 7.36
CA ILE A 718 -59.64 10.01 6.04
C ILE A 718 -59.80 9.01 4.92
N ASN A 719 -59.86 7.69 5.24
CA ASN A 719 -60.00 6.57 4.30
C ASN A 719 -58.87 6.46 3.24
N HIS A 720 -57.62 6.84 3.60
CA HIS A 720 -56.45 6.68 2.73
C HIS A 720 -55.83 5.27 2.88
N GLN A 721 -56.47 4.30 2.24
CA GLN A 721 -56.14 2.88 2.37
C GLN A 721 -54.84 2.50 1.67
N GLY A 722 -54.51 3.18 0.57
CA GLY A 722 -53.29 2.91 -0.19
C GLY A 722 -52.02 3.15 0.65
N ALA A 723 -51.92 4.33 1.29
CA ALA A 723 -50.81 4.68 2.18
C ALA A 723 -50.77 3.80 3.43
N LEU A 724 -51.95 3.49 4.00
CA LEU A 724 -52.05 2.62 5.17
C LEU A 724 -51.57 1.20 4.87
N ASN A 725 -52.00 0.61 3.77
CA ASN A 725 -51.60 -0.72 3.32
C ASN A 725 -50.12 -0.77 3.02
N TRP A 726 -49.58 0.28 2.41
CA TRP A 726 -48.13 0.39 2.14
C TRP A 726 -47.31 0.39 3.42
N ILE A 727 -47.72 1.16 4.44
CA ILE A 727 -47.03 1.18 5.75
C ILE A 727 -47.11 -0.20 6.42
N ASN A 728 -48.30 -0.82 6.43
CA ASN A 728 -48.53 -2.12 7.06
C ASN A 728 -47.69 -3.23 6.41
N LYS A 729 -47.48 -3.19 5.09
CA LYS A 729 -46.62 -4.13 4.35
C LYS A 729 -45.21 -4.25 4.93
N PHE A 730 -44.67 -3.17 5.49
CA PHE A 730 -43.30 -3.15 6.05
C PHE A 730 -43.24 -3.24 7.58
N GLU A 731 -44.40 -3.30 8.26
CA GLU A 731 -44.45 -3.23 9.72
C GLU A 731 -43.72 -4.39 10.41
N SER A 732 -43.82 -5.59 9.86
CA SER A 732 -43.18 -6.80 10.37
C SER A 732 -41.78 -7.06 9.72
N SER A 733 -41.35 -6.18 8.82
CA SER A 733 -40.08 -6.38 8.09
C SER A 733 -38.88 -6.14 9.00
N VAL A 734 -37.83 -6.91 8.75
CA VAL A 734 -36.54 -6.82 9.44
C VAL A 734 -35.43 -6.39 8.47
N ASN A 735 -34.37 -5.76 8.98
CA ASN A 735 -33.21 -5.43 8.20
C ASN A 735 -32.29 -6.66 7.95
N LYS A 736 -31.18 -6.49 7.24
CA LYS A 736 -30.21 -7.56 6.96
C LYS A 736 -29.58 -8.22 8.20
N THR A 737 -29.67 -7.55 9.37
CA THR A 737 -29.18 -8.07 10.65
C THR A 737 -30.29 -8.60 11.56
N GLY A 738 -31.51 -8.79 11.04
CA GLY A 738 -32.67 -9.33 11.79
C GLY A 738 -33.38 -8.33 12.73
N LYS A 739 -32.99 -7.04 12.74
CA LYS A 739 -33.65 -6.03 13.59
C LYS A 739 -34.91 -5.48 12.91
N PRO A 740 -36.04 -5.28 13.66
CA PRO A 740 -37.25 -4.71 13.12
C PRO A 740 -37.03 -3.34 12.46
N LEU A 741 -37.60 -3.13 11.26
CA LEU A 741 -37.42 -1.86 10.52
C LEU A 741 -37.96 -0.66 11.31
N ARG A 742 -39.08 -0.82 12.05
CA ARG A 742 -39.64 0.25 12.88
C ARG A 742 -38.71 0.77 13.97
N GLU A 743 -37.77 -0.06 14.47
CA GLU A 743 -36.76 0.35 15.43
C GLU A 743 -35.57 0.99 14.73
N VAL A 744 -35.12 0.39 13.63
CA VAL A 744 -33.92 0.86 12.88
C VAL A 744 -34.18 2.18 12.18
N LEU A 745 -35.40 2.42 11.69
CA LEU A 745 -35.78 3.61 10.95
C LEU A 745 -36.40 4.71 11.83
N ALA A 746 -36.77 4.41 13.08
CA ALA A 746 -37.17 5.42 14.04
C ALA A 746 -35.99 6.38 14.30
N LYS A 747 -36.23 7.66 14.06
CA LYS A 747 -35.28 8.74 14.38
C LYS A 747 -35.96 9.73 15.28
N SER A 748 -35.22 10.45 16.11
CA SER A 748 -35.72 11.50 16.96
C SER A 748 -36.68 12.40 16.18
N ASN A 749 -37.94 12.49 16.65
CA ASN A 749 -39.04 13.30 16.09
C ASN A 749 -39.62 12.85 14.73
N LEU A 750 -39.29 11.65 14.23
CA LEU A 750 -39.92 11.10 13.01
C LEU A 750 -40.49 9.69 13.28
N LYS A 751 -41.69 9.42 12.78
CA LYS A 751 -42.20 8.03 12.70
C LYS A 751 -41.27 7.19 11.79
N TRP A 752 -41.19 5.90 12.00
CA TRP A 752 -40.28 5.02 11.26
C TRP A 752 -40.53 5.04 9.74
N TYR A 753 -41.74 5.31 9.27
CA TYR A 753 -42.11 5.45 7.86
C TYR A 753 -42.20 6.89 7.39
N GLU A 754 -41.99 7.88 8.28
CA GLU A 754 -42.25 9.28 7.97
C GLU A 754 -41.20 9.88 7.05
N MET A 755 -41.69 10.62 6.04
CA MET A 755 -40.90 11.48 5.18
C MET A 755 -41.68 12.77 4.91
N LYS A 756 -41.03 13.90 4.98
CA LYS A 756 -41.65 15.23 4.76
C LYS A 756 -41.02 15.89 3.53
N PRO A 757 -41.86 16.53 2.66
CA PRO A 757 -41.34 17.24 1.49
C PRO A 757 -40.88 18.67 1.79
N ASP A 758 -40.37 18.91 2.99
CA ASP A 758 -39.86 20.22 3.38
C ASP A 758 -38.68 20.69 2.46
N ASN A 759 -37.82 21.50 2.98
CA ASN A 759 -36.62 22.05 2.27
C ASN A 759 -35.62 21.01 1.70
N SER A 760 -36.03 19.75 1.52
CA SER A 760 -35.14 18.67 1.00
C SER A 760 -35.34 18.36 -0.50
N LEU A 761 -36.23 19.08 -1.18
CA LEU A 761 -36.37 19.01 -2.64
C LEU A 761 -35.28 19.84 -3.31
N ALA A 762 -34.63 19.28 -4.36
CA ALA A 762 -33.59 19.95 -5.10
C ALA A 762 -34.06 20.41 -6.48
N GLU A 763 -33.51 21.53 -6.95
CA GLU A 763 -33.72 22.09 -8.29
C GLU A 763 -32.57 21.74 -9.24
N PHE A 764 -31.34 21.75 -8.73
CA PHE A 764 -30.15 21.33 -9.48
C PHE A 764 -29.49 20.17 -8.74
N ILE A 765 -28.82 19.32 -9.46
CA ILE A 765 -28.17 18.13 -8.88
C ILE A 765 -26.80 17.85 -9.50
N THR A 766 -25.94 17.24 -8.69
CA THR A 766 -24.72 16.57 -9.14
C THR A 766 -24.47 15.29 -8.34
N SER A 767 -23.55 14.44 -8.78
CA SER A 767 -23.14 13.24 -8.05
C SER A 767 -22.18 13.58 -6.92
N ILE A 768 -22.29 12.91 -5.77
CA ILE A 768 -21.26 12.99 -4.71
C ILE A 768 -19.92 12.46 -5.23
N ASN A 769 -19.93 11.41 -6.04
CA ASN A 769 -18.73 10.83 -6.64
C ASN A 769 -18.85 10.91 -8.17
N PRO A 770 -18.54 12.06 -8.78
CA PRO A 770 -18.76 12.27 -10.19
C PRO A 770 -17.86 11.47 -11.13
N GLY A 771 -16.73 10.93 -10.62
CA GLY A 771 -15.75 10.23 -11.44
C GLY A 771 -15.20 11.16 -12.56
N GLN A 772 -15.29 10.71 -13.81
CA GLN A 772 -14.92 11.48 -14.98
C GLN A 772 -16.05 12.38 -15.52
N ARG A 773 -17.27 12.27 -14.94
CA ARG A 773 -18.47 13.01 -15.35
C ARG A 773 -18.79 14.11 -14.35
N ILE A 774 -18.11 15.24 -14.45
CA ILE A 774 -18.39 16.42 -13.62
C ILE A 774 -19.40 17.30 -14.34
N PHE A 775 -20.55 17.54 -13.71
CA PHE A 775 -21.64 18.34 -14.27
C PHE A 775 -22.63 18.77 -13.21
N TRP A 776 -23.42 19.79 -13.51
CA TRP A 776 -24.69 20.10 -12.87
C TRP A 776 -25.84 19.89 -13.83
N SER A 777 -26.95 19.34 -13.35
CA SER A 777 -28.17 19.16 -14.12
C SER A 777 -29.34 19.83 -13.42
N LYS A 778 -30.20 20.50 -14.17
CA LYS A 778 -31.44 21.13 -13.68
C LYS A 778 -32.55 20.08 -13.73
N LEU A 779 -33.33 19.96 -12.66
CA LEU A 779 -34.54 19.12 -12.63
C LEU A 779 -35.72 19.88 -13.23
N ASP A 780 -36.58 19.18 -13.98
CA ASP A 780 -37.80 19.74 -14.58
C ASP A 780 -38.81 20.18 -13.50
N LYS A 781 -38.79 19.52 -12.34
CA LYS A 781 -39.54 19.88 -11.12
C LYS A 781 -38.71 19.57 -9.87
N PRO A 782 -38.86 20.38 -8.80
CA PRO A 782 -38.19 20.10 -7.55
C PRO A 782 -38.48 18.68 -7.06
N SER A 783 -37.45 17.92 -6.73
CA SER A 783 -37.56 16.50 -6.42
C SER A 783 -36.67 16.09 -5.25
N PHE A 784 -37.05 15.02 -4.55
CA PHE A 784 -36.15 14.34 -3.65
C PHE A 784 -34.97 13.78 -4.40
N ILE A 785 -33.80 13.72 -3.73
CA ILE A 785 -32.60 13.14 -4.28
C ILE A 785 -32.02 12.10 -3.34
N ASN A 786 -31.46 11.04 -3.88
CA ASN A 786 -30.83 9.97 -3.11
C ASN A 786 -29.58 10.47 -2.39
N GLN A 787 -29.19 9.80 -1.30
CA GLN A 787 -28.01 10.12 -0.47
C GLN A 787 -26.68 10.23 -1.24
N ARG A 788 -26.61 9.71 -2.46
CA ARG A 788 -25.42 9.78 -3.34
C ARG A 788 -25.41 10.99 -4.28
N LEU A 789 -26.35 11.90 -4.08
CA LEU A 789 -26.50 13.13 -4.83
C LEU A 789 -26.39 14.34 -3.90
N ILE A 790 -25.91 15.45 -4.47
CA ILE A 790 -26.00 16.78 -3.87
C ILE A 790 -26.91 17.61 -4.74
N GLY A 791 -27.79 18.39 -4.10
CA GLY A 791 -28.69 19.31 -4.74
C GLY A 791 -28.44 20.75 -4.38
N LEU A 792 -28.90 21.66 -5.24
CA LEU A 792 -28.92 23.11 -5.00
C LEU A 792 -30.32 23.66 -5.26
N ASN A 793 -30.70 24.65 -4.46
CA ASN A 793 -31.88 25.48 -4.68
C ASN A 793 -31.48 26.95 -4.71
N ILE A 794 -31.98 27.72 -5.67
CA ILE A 794 -31.73 29.17 -5.73
C ILE A 794 -32.40 29.83 -4.53
N ILE A 795 -31.67 30.70 -3.81
CA ILE A 795 -32.19 31.42 -2.64
C ILE A 795 -33.20 32.49 -3.10
N SER A 796 -32.92 33.22 -4.18
CA SER A 796 -33.74 34.27 -4.76
C SER A 796 -34.21 33.87 -6.17
N SER A 797 -35.18 32.94 -6.26
CA SER A 797 -35.65 32.39 -7.51
C SER A 797 -36.26 33.42 -8.46
N ASP A 798 -36.80 34.53 -7.93
CA ASP A 798 -37.40 35.61 -8.73
C ASP A 798 -36.31 36.53 -9.39
N LYS A 799 -35.11 36.55 -8.85
CA LYS A 799 -34.02 37.41 -9.32
C LYS A 799 -33.21 36.74 -10.45
N TYR A 800 -33.02 35.44 -10.42
CA TYR A 800 -32.10 34.76 -11.31
C TYR A 800 -32.78 33.69 -12.16
N SER A 801 -32.53 33.73 -13.48
CA SER A 801 -32.93 32.67 -14.38
C SER A 801 -32.24 31.33 -14.05
N LYS A 802 -33.02 30.25 -13.92
CA LYS A 802 -32.51 28.90 -13.70
C LYS A 802 -31.57 28.44 -14.84
N ASP A 803 -31.79 28.90 -16.06
CA ASP A 803 -30.93 28.55 -17.20
C ASP A 803 -29.59 29.30 -17.17
N LEU A 804 -29.56 30.55 -16.71
CA LEU A 804 -28.31 31.26 -16.44
C LEU A 804 -27.52 30.53 -15.32
N MET A 805 -28.18 30.20 -14.22
CA MET A 805 -27.51 29.53 -13.10
C MET A 805 -26.96 28.16 -13.49
N LEU A 806 -27.70 27.40 -14.34
CA LEU A 806 -27.22 26.14 -14.89
C LEU A 806 -25.97 26.35 -15.76
N ALA A 807 -25.96 27.38 -16.61
CA ALA A 807 -24.81 27.72 -17.45
C ALA A 807 -23.59 28.11 -16.61
N LEU A 808 -23.73 28.99 -15.62
CA LEU A 808 -22.64 29.42 -14.74
C LEU A 808 -22.05 28.26 -13.93
N LEU A 809 -22.90 27.37 -13.39
CA LEU A 809 -22.47 26.16 -12.67
C LEU A 809 -21.70 25.19 -13.57
N ASN A 810 -22.03 25.13 -14.84
CA ASN A 810 -21.36 24.26 -15.83
C ASN A 810 -20.24 24.98 -16.61
N SER A 811 -19.95 26.25 -16.35
CA SER A 811 -18.76 26.91 -16.93
C SER A 811 -17.48 26.27 -16.40
N ILE A 812 -16.37 26.49 -17.12
CA ILE A 812 -15.06 25.96 -16.72
C ILE A 812 -14.68 26.35 -15.29
N LEU A 813 -15.00 27.59 -14.88
CA LEU A 813 -14.79 28.05 -13.49
C LEU A 813 -15.70 27.35 -12.49
N GLY A 814 -16.99 27.18 -12.80
CA GLY A 814 -17.92 26.46 -11.94
C GLY A 814 -17.49 25.01 -11.71
N LEU A 815 -17.03 24.32 -12.76
CA LEU A 815 -16.54 22.96 -12.67
C LEU A 815 -15.16 22.87 -12.00
N PHE A 816 -14.28 23.86 -12.20
CA PHE A 816 -13.00 23.96 -11.51
C PHE A 816 -13.19 24.05 -10.00
N PHE A 817 -14.10 24.91 -9.51
CA PHE A 817 -14.33 25.03 -8.06
C PHE A 817 -14.91 23.77 -7.42
N ILE A 818 -15.67 22.96 -8.18
CA ILE A 818 -16.12 21.64 -7.72
C ILE A 818 -14.91 20.70 -7.54
N GLU A 819 -14.04 20.61 -8.53
CA GLU A 819 -12.85 19.75 -8.48
C GLU A 819 -11.90 20.23 -7.37
N ALA A 820 -11.66 21.53 -7.27
CA ALA A 820 -10.74 22.15 -6.31
C ALA A 820 -11.22 22.07 -4.84
N SER A 821 -12.52 22.00 -4.61
CA SER A 821 -13.12 21.86 -3.28
C SER A 821 -13.39 20.42 -2.86
N GLY A 822 -13.32 19.47 -3.81
CA GLY A 822 -13.61 18.07 -3.55
C GLY A 822 -12.52 17.37 -2.74
N PHE A 823 -12.91 16.39 -1.94
CA PHE A 823 -12.00 15.53 -1.22
C PHE A 823 -11.56 14.37 -2.11
N GLY A 824 -10.27 14.30 -2.44
CA GLY A 824 -9.70 13.14 -3.13
C GLY A 824 -9.56 11.98 -2.18
N ARG A 825 -10.46 10.99 -2.25
CA ARG A 825 -10.23 9.69 -1.60
C ARG A 825 -9.12 8.96 -2.33
N GLY A 826 -8.37 8.13 -1.62
CA GLY A 826 -7.44 7.19 -2.26
C GLY A 826 -8.14 6.47 -3.42
N LEU A 827 -7.43 6.12 -4.50
CA LEU A 827 -7.96 5.51 -5.72
C LEU A 827 -8.68 6.49 -6.69
N GLY A 828 -8.36 7.78 -6.68
CA GLY A 828 -8.85 8.74 -7.68
C GLY A 828 -10.33 9.11 -7.58
N ALA A 829 -11.00 8.76 -6.48
CA ALA A 829 -12.38 9.14 -6.25
C ALA A 829 -12.47 10.58 -5.72
N LEU A 830 -13.20 11.44 -6.43
CA LEU A 830 -13.63 12.74 -5.90
C LEU A 830 -14.85 12.52 -5.00
N ASP A 831 -14.82 13.01 -3.77
CA ASP A 831 -15.93 12.95 -2.82
C ASP A 831 -16.41 14.36 -2.48
N LEU A 832 -17.55 14.73 -3.04
CA LEU A 832 -18.17 16.04 -2.83
C LEU A 832 -19.00 16.01 -1.53
N GLN A 833 -18.56 16.75 -0.53
CA GLN A 833 -19.30 16.89 0.71
C GLN A 833 -20.16 18.15 0.69
N LYS A 834 -21.31 18.10 1.34
CA LYS A 834 -22.22 19.26 1.44
C LYS A 834 -21.48 20.53 1.90
N ASN A 835 -20.74 20.44 3.01
CA ASN A 835 -20.03 21.58 3.59
C ASN A 835 -18.97 22.17 2.64
N ASN A 836 -18.32 21.32 1.83
CA ASN A 836 -17.32 21.79 0.87
C ASN A 836 -17.98 22.52 -0.31
N ILE A 837 -19.12 22.03 -0.78
CA ILE A 837 -19.90 22.70 -1.83
C ILE A 837 -20.47 24.04 -1.30
N GLU A 838 -21.00 24.09 -0.08
CA GLU A 838 -21.50 25.33 0.54
C GLU A 838 -20.43 26.44 0.60
N LYS A 839 -19.18 26.07 0.84
CA LYS A 839 -18.04 26.97 0.93
C LYS A 839 -17.33 27.21 -0.41
N SER A 840 -17.73 26.51 -1.48
CA SER A 840 -17.15 26.72 -2.82
C SER A 840 -17.60 28.06 -3.42
N TYR A 841 -17.07 28.41 -4.58
CA TYR A 841 -17.33 29.67 -5.25
C TYR A 841 -18.02 29.47 -6.61
N VAL A 842 -18.74 30.50 -7.04
CA VAL A 842 -19.41 30.56 -8.34
C VAL A 842 -19.30 31.98 -8.90
N LEU A 843 -19.41 32.12 -10.22
CA LEU A 843 -19.45 33.42 -10.89
C LEU A 843 -20.62 34.25 -10.39
N ASN A 844 -20.36 35.54 -10.18
CA ASN A 844 -21.36 36.50 -9.67
C ASN A 844 -22.30 36.98 -10.79
N PRO A 845 -23.59 36.55 -10.84
CA PRO A 845 -24.50 36.93 -11.88
C PRO A 845 -24.89 38.41 -11.85
N ASP A 846 -24.73 39.09 -10.72
CA ASP A 846 -25.09 40.53 -10.56
C ASP A 846 -24.16 41.47 -11.35
N LEU A 847 -23.03 40.96 -11.84
CA LEU A 847 -22.09 41.72 -12.68
C LEU A 847 -22.48 41.69 -14.17
N LEU A 848 -23.50 40.93 -14.55
CA LEU A 848 -23.90 40.71 -15.96
C LEU A 848 -25.05 41.65 -16.35
N SER A 849 -24.91 42.29 -17.54
CA SER A 849 -26.02 42.94 -18.21
C SER A 849 -27.00 41.92 -18.84
N ASN A 850 -28.25 42.31 -19.12
CA ASN A 850 -29.23 41.45 -19.76
C ASN A 850 -28.73 40.89 -21.13
N HIS A 851 -27.94 41.68 -21.88
CA HIS A 851 -27.34 41.21 -23.12
C HIS A 851 -26.34 40.09 -22.88
N GLN A 852 -25.46 40.24 -21.89
CA GLN A 852 -24.47 39.21 -21.56
C GLN A 852 -25.14 37.95 -21.00
N ILE A 853 -26.21 38.07 -20.20
CA ILE A 853 -27.03 36.95 -19.75
C ILE A 853 -27.56 36.12 -20.93
N ASN A 854 -28.16 36.80 -21.91
CA ASN A 854 -28.69 36.14 -23.11
C ASN A 854 -27.58 35.49 -23.95
N LEU A 855 -26.43 36.12 -24.09
CA LEU A 855 -25.25 35.53 -24.77
C LEU A 855 -24.81 34.23 -24.07
N ILE A 856 -24.68 34.22 -22.74
CA ILE A 856 -24.27 33.05 -21.98
C ILE A 856 -25.28 31.91 -22.13
N ILE A 857 -26.58 32.21 -21.96
CA ILE A 857 -27.65 31.19 -22.09
C ILE A 857 -27.66 30.59 -23.51
N ASN A 858 -27.57 31.42 -24.55
CA ASN A 858 -27.59 30.96 -25.94
C ASN A 858 -26.34 30.12 -26.25
N SER A 859 -25.17 30.55 -25.80
CA SER A 859 -23.93 29.80 -25.99
C SER A 859 -23.98 28.45 -25.24
N PHE A 860 -24.59 28.39 -24.05
CA PHE A 860 -24.82 27.14 -23.32
C PHE A 860 -25.75 26.18 -24.06
N LYS A 861 -26.85 26.71 -24.62
CA LYS A 861 -27.78 25.91 -25.47
C LYS A 861 -27.09 25.32 -26.71
N ASN A 862 -26.12 26.02 -27.29
CA ASN A 862 -25.34 25.53 -28.45
C ASN A 862 -24.44 24.31 -28.09
N LEU A 863 -24.16 24.06 -26.81
CA LEU A 863 -23.49 22.81 -26.38
C LEU A 863 -24.37 21.58 -26.60
N GLY A 864 -25.69 21.78 -26.71
CA GLY A 864 -26.68 20.70 -26.70
C GLY A 864 -27.00 20.22 -25.26
N ASP A 865 -28.03 19.38 -25.22
CA ASP A 865 -28.57 18.96 -23.90
C ASP A 865 -27.78 17.84 -23.22
N ASN A 866 -26.88 17.17 -23.96
CA ASN A 866 -26.23 15.95 -23.45
C ASN A 866 -25.04 16.25 -22.55
N ILE A 867 -25.02 15.61 -21.39
CA ILE A 867 -23.88 15.60 -20.48
C ILE A 867 -22.74 14.79 -21.10
N PRO A 868 -21.50 15.32 -21.10
CA PRO A 868 -20.35 14.59 -21.62
C PRO A 868 -20.07 13.31 -20.82
N LYS A 869 -19.69 12.24 -21.53
CA LYS A 869 -19.29 10.98 -20.89
C LYS A 869 -17.96 11.12 -20.12
N ASP A 870 -17.08 11.98 -20.61
CA ASP A 870 -15.81 12.33 -19.98
C ASP A 870 -15.58 13.84 -20.16
N ILE A 871 -15.37 14.53 -19.06
CA ILE A 871 -15.15 15.97 -19.04
C ILE A 871 -13.86 16.36 -19.78
N ARG A 872 -12.86 15.50 -19.80
CA ARG A 872 -11.58 15.74 -20.48
C ARG A 872 -11.76 15.92 -21.98
N ASN A 873 -12.62 15.09 -22.58
CA ASN A 873 -12.96 15.20 -24.01
C ASN A 873 -13.84 16.43 -24.29
N SER A 874 -14.72 16.77 -23.35
CA SER A 874 -15.60 17.92 -23.50
C SER A 874 -14.82 19.25 -23.49
N ILE A 875 -13.87 19.42 -22.58
CA ILE A 875 -13.11 20.68 -22.43
C ILE A 875 -12.28 21.05 -23.66
N ILE A 876 -11.98 20.09 -24.52
CA ILE A 876 -11.27 20.31 -25.77
C ILE A 876 -12.24 20.46 -26.98
N ASP A 877 -13.53 20.17 -26.81
CA ASP A 877 -14.55 20.31 -27.84
C ASP A 877 -14.72 21.79 -28.25
N PRO A 878 -14.72 22.12 -29.53
CA PRO A 878 -14.81 23.52 -30.01
C PRO A 878 -16.04 24.27 -29.46
N LYS A 879 -17.21 23.63 -29.39
CA LYS A 879 -18.42 24.26 -28.84
C LYS A 879 -18.30 24.60 -27.39
N ARG A 880 -17.65 23.68 -26.64
CA ARG A 880 -17.38 23.88 -25.22
C ARG A 880 -16.36 25.01 -25.01
N VAL A 881 -15.29 25.05 -25.80
CA VAL A 881 -14.29 26.11 -25.76
C VAL A 881 -14.95 27.46 -26.05
N GLU A 882 -15.84 27.55 -27.05
CA GLU A 882 -16.58 28.75 -27.35
C GLU A 882 -17.49 29.21 -26.21
N PHE A 883 -18.24 28.29 -25.63
CA PHE A 883 -19.07 28.56 -24.42
C PHE A 883 -18.23 29.11 -23.27
N ASP A 884 -17.18 28.42 -22.88
CA ASP A 884 -16.36 28.82 -21.72
C ASP A 884 -15.67 30.17 -21.97
N LYS A 885 -15.19 30.43 -23.21
CA LYS A 885 -14.65 31.73 -23.58
C LYS A 885 -15.73 32.82 -23.59
N THR A 886 -16.93 32.54 -24.09
CA THR A 886 -18.06 33.49 -24.05
C THR A 886 -18.40 33.89 -22.63
N VAL A 887 -18.45 32.91 -21.68
CA VAL A 887 -18.67 33.20 -20.26
C VAL A 887 -17.57 34.12 -19.75
N LEU A 888 -16.29 33.75 -19.90
CA LEU A 888 -15.17 34.58 -19.42
C LEU A 888 -15.12 35.96 -20.05
N LYS A 889 -15.42 36.09 -21.34
CA LYS A 889 -15.49 37.37 -22.04
C LYS A 889 -16.57 38.29 -21.46
N CYS A 890 -17.73 37.76 -21.09
CA CYS A 890 -18.78 38.52 -20.39
C CYS A 890 -18.31 39.12 -19.08
N PHE A 891 -17.29 38.52 -18.42
CA PHE A 891 -16.65 39.02 -17.21
C PHE A 891 -15.31 39.74 -17.48
N GLY A 892 -14.92 39.95 -18.76
CA GLY A 892 -13.69 40.64 -19.15
C GLY A 892 -12.40 39.87 -18.91
N LEU A 893 -12.45 38.54 -18.91
CA LEU A 893 -11.33 37.63 -18.56
C LEU A 893 -11.10 36.49 -19.55
N GLU A 894 -11.38 36.72 -20.84
CA GLU A 894 -11.20 35.69 -21.88
C GLU A 894 -9.74 35.21 -21.99
N GLU A 895 -8.78 36.09 -21.74
CA GLU A 895 -7.34 35.83 -21.84
C GLU A 895 -6.83 34.73 -20.90
N ILE A 896 -7.46 34.54 -19.73
CA ILE A 896 -7.04 33.52 -18.78
C ILE A 896 -7.62 32.13 -19.05
N TYR A 897 -8.43 31.97 -20.10
CA TYR A 897 -9.05 30.67 -20.42
C TYR A 897 -8.05 29.52 -20.50
N LEU A 898 -6.91 29.74 -21.13
CA LEU A 898 -5.90 28.70 -21.33
C LEU A 898 -5.23 28.29 -19.99
N GLU A 899 -5.01 29.26 -19.09
CA GLU A 899 -4.46 29.01 -17.75
C GLU A 899 -5.42 28.14 -16.94
N ILE A 900 -6.71 28.50 -16.87
CA ILE A 900 -7.75 27.74 -16.18
C ILE A 900 -7.88 26.32 -16.76
N ARG A 901 -7.95 26.22 -18.10
CA ARG A 901 -8.09 24.94 -18.79
C ARG A 901 -6.92 24.02 -18.50
N LYS A 902 -5.69 24.55 -18.49
CA LYS A 902 -4.48 23.76 -18.21
C LYS A 902 -4.53 23.20 -16.78
N SER A 903 -4.77 24.04 -15.78
CA SER A 903 -4.85 23.63 -14.37
C SER A 903 -5.95 22.59 -14.18
N PHE A 904 -7.15 22.81 -14.71
CA PHE A 904 -8.30 21.93 -14.54
C PHE A 904 -8.07 20.54 -15.20
N LEU A 905 -7.53 20.51 -16.41
CA LEU A 905 -7.21 19.24 -17.09
C LEU A 905 -6.13 18.43 -16.34
N TYR A 906 -5.10 19.11 -15.84
CA TYR A 906 -4.07 18.45 -15.07
C TYR A 906 -4.62 17.85 -13.76
N MET A 907 -5.48 18.58 -13.04
CA MET A 907 -6.15 18.08 -11.83
C MET A 907 -6.93 16.79 -12.11
N ILE A 908 -7.77 16.79 -13.12
CA ILE A 908 -8.61 15.64 -13.48
C ILE A 908 -7.75 14.46 -13.96
N ASN A 909 -6.76 14.70 -14.81
CA ASN A 909 -5.89 13.64 -15.31
C ASN A 909 -5.11 12.97 -14.18
N THR A 910 -4.53 13.75 -13.27
CA THR A 910 -3.80 13.22 -12.10
C THR A 910 -4.72 12.41 -11.21
N ARG A 911 -5.93 12.90 -10.91
CA ARG A 911 -6.91 12.18 -10.11
C ARG A 911 -7.33 10.86 -10.76
N LEU A 912 -7.57 10.83 -12.06
CA LEU A 912 -8.05 9.64 -12.78
C LEU A 912 -6.92 8.64 -13.10
N SER A 913 -5.65 9.04 -13.08
CA SER A 913 -4.50 8.16 -13.34
C SER A 913 -4.31 7.06 -12.28
N VAL A 914 -4.92 7.21 -11.12
CA VAL A 914 -4.81 6.25 -10.01
C VAL A 914 -5.51 4.91 -10.30
N ASN A 915 -6.45 4.87 -11.23
CA ASN A 915 -7.22 3.68 -11.58
C ASN A 915 -6.69 2.94 -12.83
N ASN A 916 -5.66 3.47 -13.44
CA ASN A 916 -4.93 2.86 -14.55
C ASN A 916 -3.59 2.33 -14.04
#